data_aa83db9a90c3bdc2530ca59b2635f816
#
_entry.id   aa83db9a90c3bdc2530ca59b2635f816
#
_cell.length_a   1.000
_cell.length_b   1.000
_cell.length_c   1.000
_cell.angle_alpha   90.00
_cell.angle_beta   90.00
_cell.angle_gamma   90.00
#
_symmetry.space_group_name_H-M   'P 1'
#
loop_
_entity.id
_entity.type
_entity.pdbx_description
1 polymer ?
#
loop_
_entity_poly.entity_id
_entity_poly.type
_entity_poly.pdbx_seq_one_letter_code
_entity_poly.pdbx_strand_id
1 'polypeptide(L)'
;SLFLLLNPFFILGNNWTDDKNYAEEVNTLIGTKGLGLASGYLYPGATYPFGMVQFTPSYFSKSAGFVINQLSGAGCDHMGNFPTFPVKGKLQASPENILNYRINISKEQGHAGYYEATVQEDIRAHLTVTERTGMAKYEFPANQTMGTVIIGGGISATPINQAAIVITAPNRCEGYAVGGNFCGLPTPYKVYFVAEFDKGAVEFGTWKQKELKPNTTFAEGECSGVYFTFDLDKKKDIQYKIGVSYVSVDNARKNLRMENAGWNFDEIRGEAEKSWNHYLSKIEVEGDNADRITQFYTHLYRTMIHPNVCSDVNGEYMGADNRVYKSRSKQYTSFSNWDTYRTQIQLLAMLEPDVTSDIVISHQDFAEQSGGAFPRWVLANVETGVMQGDPTPILISNAYAFGARNYDPRPIFKTMRTNAEIPGAKSQNIEERPGLKQYLEKGYYNASEQLEYTSSDFAIGQFALRAIGDEFSAWRYFHFARSWKNLFNPETGWLQSRNSDGSWKPLSEDFRESTYKNYFWMVPYDIAGLVEMIGGKKNAEQRLDEFFQRLDANYNDAWFASGNEPSFHIPWIYNWVGCPYKTQAVVNRILNEQYSGKIDGLPGNDDLGTMGAWYIFACIGLYPEIPGIGGFTINTPIFSSVKIHLKNGSIFIKGGSEKNIYIKSLKVNGVLYN
;
A
#
# COMPACT_ATOMS: atom_id res chain seq x y z
N SER A 1 5.31 26.85 16.04
CA SER A 1 5.14 25.48 15.52
C SER A 1 4.78 24.54 16.65
N LEU A 2 3.59 23.92 16.55
CA LEU A 2 3.01 23.06 17.58
C LEU A 2 3.54 21.63 17.37
N PHE A 3 4.49 21.18 18.18
CA PHE A 3 4.92 19.79 18.24
C PHE A 3 4.49 19.15 19.56
N LEU A 4 3.65 18.12 19.48
CA LEU A 4 3.33 17.23 20.60
C LEU A 4 4.31 16.07 20.63
N LEU A 5 5.20 16.04 21.63
CA LEU A 5 6.02 14.88 21.95
C LEU A 5 5.18 13.87 22.73
N LEU A 6 5.13 12.64 22.28
CA LEU A 6 4.41 11.55 22.94
C LEU A 6 5.15 11.14 24.23
N ASN A 7 4.63 11.57 25.39
CA ASN A 7 4.95 10.97 26.69
C ASN A 7 3.72 10.19 27.19
N PRO A 8 3.84 8.91 27.58
CA PRO A 8 2.69 8.10 28.00
C PRO A 8 2.24 8.48 29.43
N PHE A 9 1.01 8.93 29.60
CA PHE A 9 0.35 9.03 30.89
C PHE A 9 -0.99 8.29 30.91
N PHE A 10 -1.24 7.58 32.01
CA PHE A 10 -2.43 6.78 32.30
C PHE A 10 -3.69 7.63 32.45
N ILE A 11 -4.82 7.19 31.89
CA ILE A 11 -6.17 7.64 32.28
C ILE A 11 -7.12 6.44 32.36
N LEU A 12 -7.91 6.47 33.45
CA LEU A 12 -8.92 5.50 33.86
C LEU A 12 -10.07 5.35 32.83
N GLY A 13 -10.58 4.13 32.73
CA GLY A 13 -11.51 3.68 31.72
C GLY A 13 -12.89 4.33 31.70
N ASN A 14 -13.41 4.44 30.50
CA ASN A 14 -14.84 4.39 30.19
C ASN A 14 -15.11 3.04 29.50
N ASN A 15 -16.25 2.43 29.79
CA ASN A 15 -16.70 1.17 29.23
C ASN A 15 -17.00 1.35 27.73
N TRP A 16 -16.01 1.03 26.89
CA TRP A 16 -16.23 0.77 25.47
C TRP A 16 -16.61 -0.70 25.37
N THR A 17 -17.67 -1.01 24.66
CA THR A 17 -18.19 -2.36 24.52
C THR A 17 -17.30 -3.17 23.60
N ASP A 18 -16.84 -4.35 24.04
CA ASP A 18 -16.03 -5.33 23.27
C ASP A 18 -16.78 -5.97 22.07
N ASP A 19 -18.01 -5.54 21.78
CA ASP A 19 -18.93 -6.22 20.85
C ASP A 19 -19.06 -5.55 19.47
N LYS A 20 -18.30 -4.48 19.16
CA LYS A 20 -18.41 -3.81 17.86
C LYS A 20 -17.69 -4.59 16.76
N ASN A 21 -18.42 -4.95 15.70
CA ASN A 21 -17.85 -5.57 14.49
C ASN A 21 -17.32 -4.51 13.51
N TYR A 22 -16.06 -4.12 13.64
CA TYR A 22 -15.42 -3.13 12.78
C TYR A 22 -15.21 -3.62 11.36
N ALA A 23 -15.11 -4.93 11.14
CA ALA A 23 -14.95 -5.51 9.81
C ALA A 23 -16.17 -5.22 8.91
N GLU A 24 -17.38 -5.17 9.49
CA GLU A 24 -18.61 -4.83 8.78
C GLU A 24 -18.77 -3.32 8.48
N GLU A 25 -18.04 -2.45 9.20
CA GLU A 25 -17.99 -1.01 8.89
C GLU A 25 -17.21 -0.72 7.59
N VAL A 26 -16.40 -1.67 7.11
CA VAL A 26 -15.60 -1.53 5.90
C VAL A 26 -16.45 -1.77 4.65
N ASN A 27 -16.41 -0.83 3.71
CA ASN A 27 -16.95 -1.00 2.37
C ASN A 27 -15.82 -1.04 1.34
N THR A 28 -15.40 -2.25 0.93
CA THR A 28 -14.27 -2.43 0.03
C THR A 28 -14.50 -1.89 -1.39
N LEU A 29 -15.74 -1.54 -1.75
CA LEU A 29 -16.08 -0.96 -3.05
C LEU A 29 -15.70 0.53 -3.18
N ILE A 30 -15.51 1.26 -2.07
CA ILE A 30 -15.13 2.68 -2.13
C ILE A 30 -13.82 2.84 -2.91
N GLY A 31 -13.81 3.71 -3.94
CA GLY A 31 -12.63 4.01 -4.75
C GLY A 31 -12.22 2.93 -5.78
N THR A 32 -13.02 1.89 -5.98
CA THR A 32 -12.72 0.85 -6.99
C THR A 32 -12.98 1.29 -8.44
N LYS A 33 -13.60 2.45 -8.65
CA LYS A 33 -13.78 3.09 -9.94
C LYS A 33 -13.07 4.44 -9.95
N GLY A 34 -11.90 4.48 -10.56
CA GLY A 34 -11.17 5.72 -10.73
C GLY A 34 -11.77 6.63 -11.82
N LEU A 35 -11.59 7.93 -11.62
CA LEU A 35 -11.89 8.97 -12.58
C LEU A 35 -10.60 9.73 -12.89
N GLY A 36 -9.91 9.37 -13.98
CA GLY A 36 -8.71 10.08 -14.41
C GLY A 36 -7.44 9.24 -14.47
N LEU A 37 -6.33 9.87 -14.80
CA LEU A 37 -5.04 9.21 -15.07
C LEU A 37 -4.39 8.58 -13.84
N ALA A 38 -4.71 9.07 -12.65
CA ALA A 38 -4.05 8.68 -11.40
C ALA A 38 -4.99 7.97 -10.41
N SER A 39 -6.15 7.49 -10.85
CA SER A 39 -7.12 6.88 -9.96
C SER A 39 -7.55 5.50 -10.44
N GLY A 40 -7.85 4.62 -9.50
CA GLY A 40 -8.19 3.24 -9.78
C GLY A 40 -7.14 2.27 -9.22
N TYR A 41 -7.03 1.10 -9.82
CA TYR A 41 -6.19 0.00 -9.36
C TYR A 41 -6.53 -0.51 -7.95
N LEU A 42 -7.64 -0.06 -7.38
CA LEU A 42 -8.23 -0.60 -6.17
C LEU A 42 -9.12 -1.79 -6.49
N TYR A 43 -9.15 -2.75 -5.60
CA TYR A 43 -9.96 -3.96 -5.74
C TYR A 43 -10.86 -4.17 -4.51
N PRO A 44 -12.05 -4.79 -4.70
CA PRO A 44 -13.01 -4.98 -3.62
C PRO A 44 -12.89 -6.33 -2.91
N GLY A 45 -12.01 -7.21 -3.34
CA GLY A 45 -11.96 -8.61 -2.88
C GLY A 45 -11.52 -8.81 -1.44
N ALA A 46 -11.56 -10.06 -1.01
CA ALA A 46 -11.16 -10.46 0.32
C ALA A 46 -9.64 -10.35 0.52
N THR A 47 -9.21 -9.77 1.63
CA THR A 47 -7.82 -9.71 2.07
C THR A 47 -7.70 -10.09 3.54
N TYR A 48 -6.51 -10.54 3.94
CA TYR A 48 -6.11 -10.70 5.34
C TYR A 48 -5.16 -9.56 5.71
N PRO A 49 -5.11 -9.08 6.97
CA PRO A 49 -4.15 -8.05 7.35
C PRO A 49 -2.72 -8.44 6.97
N PHE A 50 -2.08 -7.62 6.12
CA PHE A 50 -0.74 -7.88 5.58
C PHE A 50 -0.59 -9.21 4.83
N GLY A 51 -1.69 -9.85 4.41
CA GLY A 51 -1.69 -11.18 3.82
C GLY A 51 -0.95 -11.29 2.48
N MET A 52 -0.40 -12.47 2.21
CA MET A 52 0.21 -12.83 0.93
C MET A 52 -0.84 -12.89 -0.20
N VAL A 53 -2.09 -13.19 0.13
CA VAL A 53 -3.20 -13.41 -0.81
C VAL A 53 -4.21 -12.28 -0.76
N GLN A 54 -4.58 -11.77 -1.93
CA GLN A 54 -5.69 -10.85 -2.19
C GLN A 54 -6.64 -11.54 -3.16
N PHE A 55 -7.68 -12.20 -2.64
CA PHE A 55 -8.61 -12.96 -3.47
C PHE A 55 -9.74 -12.06 -3.96
N THR A 56 -9.67 -11.62 -5.23
CA THR A 56 -10.43 -10.47 -5.71
C THR A 56 -10.73 -10.56 -7.20
N PRO A 57 -11.82 -9.93 -7.69
CA PRO A 57 -11.93 -9.64 -9.11
C PRO A 57 -10.70 -8.89 -9.60
N SER A 58 -10.20 -9.26 -10.76
CA SER A 58 -9.06 -8.55 -11.35
C SER A 58 -9.40 -7.09 -11.63
N TYR A 59 -8.57 -6.15 -11.21
CA TYR A 59 -8.75 -4.72 -11.49
C TYR A 59 -8.51 -4.39 -12.98
N PHE A 60 -7.59 -5.07 -13.65
CA PHE A 60 -7.30 -4.85 -15.08
C PHE A 60 -8.46 -5.32 -15.99
N SER A 61 -9.29 -6.24 -15.52
CA SER A 61 -10.58 -6.59 -16.10
C SER A 61 -11.39 -7.41 -15.11
N LYS A 62 -12.45 -6.86 -14.55
CA LYS A 62 -13.34 -7.60 -13.63
C LYS A 62 -13.91 -8.87 -14.26
N SER A 63 -14.04 -8.92 -15.58
CA SER A 63 -14.51 -10.11 -16.31
C SER A 63 -13.41 -11.14 -16.56
N ALA A 64 -12.15 -10.88 -16.21
CA ALA A 64 -11.06 -11.83 -16.36
C ALA A 64 -11.02 -12.92 -15.27
N GLY A 65 -11.83 -12.83 -14.23
CA GLY A 65 -11.92 -13.81 -13.15
C GLY A 65 -11.44 -13.26 -11.80
N PHE A 66 -11.39 -14.17 -10.83
CA PHE A 66 -10.91 -13.89 -9.47
C PHE A 66 -9.44 -14.29 -9.38
N VAL A 67 -8.57 -13.35 -9.09
CA VAL A 67 -7.11 -13.52 -8.99
C VAL A 67 -6.68 -13.60 -7.53
N ILE A 68 -5.45 -14.06 -7.27
CA ILE A 68 -4.99 -14.34 -5.90
C ILE A 68 -3.96 -13.33 -5.39
N ASN A 69 -3.50 -12.42 -6.22
CA ASN A 69 -2.55 -11.38 -5.84
C ASN A 69 -2.75 -10.10 -6.65
N GLN A 70 -2.84 -8.99 -5.96
CA GLN A 70 -2.86 -7.63 -6.51
C GLN A 70 -2.34 -6.65 -5.48
N LEU A 71 -1.85 -5.49 -5.93
CA LEU A 71 -1.49 -4.37 -5.07
C LEU A 71 -2.61 -3.34 -5.05
N SER A 72 -2.90 -2.77 -3.89
CA SER A 72 -3.98 -1.79 -3.72
C SER A 72 -3.51 -0.40 -4.18
N GLY A 73 -3.96 0.03 -5.35
CA GLY A 73 -3.70 1.36 -5.87
C GLY A 73 -2.30 1.60 -6.43
N ALA A 74 -1.64 0.59 -7.01
CA ALA A 74 -0.25 0.71 -7.45
C ALA A 74 -0.04 1.42 -8.81
N GLY A 75 -1.07 1.92 -9.45
CA GLY A 75 -0.99 2.78 -10.64
C GLY A 75 -0.62 2.13 -11.98
N CYS A 76 -0.14 0.89 -12.00
CA CYS A 76 0.25 0.15 -13.20
C CYS A 76 -0.28 -1.27 -13.18
N ASP A 77 -0.35 -1.93 -14.34
CA ASP A 77 -0.67 -3.35 -14.43
C ASP A 77 0.38 -4.18 -13.70
N HIS A 78 -0.05 -5.15 -12.91
CA HIS A 78 0.81 -5.99 -12.09
C HIS A 78 0.09 -7.25 -11.63
N MET A 79 0.85 -8.29 -11.29
CA MET A 79 0.35 -9.51 -10.66
C MET A 79 -0.92 -10.07 -11.32
N GLY A 80 -1.99 -10.34 -10.58
CA GLY A 80 -3.23 -10.89 -11.13
C GLY A 80 -3.08 -12.34 -11.57
N ASN A 81 -2.30 -13.13 -10.82
CA ASN A 81 -1.98 -14.50 -11.17
C ASN A 81 -3.15 -15.44 -10.87
N PHE A 82 -3.19 -16.52 -11.62
CA PHE A 82 -4.07 -17.70 -11.48
C PHE A 82 -5.57 -17.33 -11.39
N PRO A 83 -6.08 -16.54 -12.36
CA PRO A 83 -7.49 -16.19 -12.36
C PRO A 83 -8.35 -17.45 -12.40
N THR A 84 -9.37 -17.48 -11.54
CA THR A 84 -10.35 -18.56 -11.48
C THR A 84 -11.76 -18.00 -11.66
N PHE A 85 -12.65 -18.78 -12.29
CA PHE A 85 -14.07 -18.40 -12.39
C PHE A 85 -14.97 -19.60 -12.68
N PRO A 86 -16.23 -19.54 -12.20
CA PRO A 86 -17.21 -20.57 -12.46
C PRO A 86 -17.91 -20.35 -13.81
N VAL A 87 -18.30 -21.45 -14.46
CA VAL A 87 -19.04 -21.47 -15.73
C VAL A 87 -20.20 -22.47 -15.63
N LYS A 88 -21.38 -22.09 -16.13
CA LYS A 88 -22.53 -23.01 -16.22
C LYS A 88 -22.26 -24.12 -17.24
N GLY A 89 -22.58 -25.36 -16.88
CA GLY A 89 -22.43 -26.51 -17.77
C GLY A 89 -20.96 -26.91 -18.02
N LYS A 90 -20.72 -27.52 -19.18
CA LYS A 90 -19.40 -27.94 -19.67
C LYS A 90 -18.81 -26.89 -20.60
N LEU A 91 -17.48 -26.81 -20.64
CA LEU A 91 -16.80 -25.99 -21.63
C LEU A 91 -17.01 -26.55 -23.04
N GLN A 92 -17.34 -25.68 -24.00
CA GLN A 92 -17.49 -26.01 -25.40
C GLN A 92 -16.31 -25.54 -26.25
N ALA A 93 -15.53 -24.59 -25.75
CA ALA A 93 -14.36 -24.01 -26.41
C ALA A 93 -13.31 -23.60 -25.38
N SER A 94 -12.10 -23.34 -25.86
CA SER A 94 -11.01 -22.81 -25.02
C SER A 94 -11.39 -21.43 -24.45
N PRO A 95 -11.14 -21.17 -23.18
CA PRO A 95 -11.27 -19.82 -22.61
C PRO A 95 -10.20 -18.85 -23.13
N GLU A 96 -9.19 -19.33 -23.87
CA GLU A 96 -8.05 -18.53 -24.35
C GLU A 96 -7.43 -17.69 -23.24
N ASN A 97 -7.43 -16.37 -23.41
CA ASN A 97 -7.02 -15.38 -22.43
C ASN A 97 -8.19 -14.98 -21.51
N ILE A 98 -9.08 -15.92 -21.18
CA ILE A 98 -10.28 -15.70 -20.34
C ILE A 98 -11.36 -14.89 -21.08
N LEU A 99 -11.04 -14.17 -22.15
CA LEU A 99 -11.93 -13.24 -22.83
C LEU A 99 -13.22 -13.89 -23.39
N ASN A 100 -13.18 -15.20 -23.70
CA ASN A 100 -14.35 -15.95 -24.19
C ASN A 100 -15.36 -16.28 -23.09
N TYR A 101 -14.93 -16.28 -21.81
CA TYR A 101 -15.75 -16.64 -20.65
C TYR A 101 -15.68 -15.56 -19.59
N ARG A 102 -16.23 -14.37 -19.92
CA ARG A 102 -16.30 -13.26 -18.97
C ARG A 102 -17.30 -13.54 -17.86
N ILE A 103 -16.94 -13.22 -16.64
CA ILE A 103 -17.76 -13.52 -15.46
C ILE A 103 -18.93 -12.55 -15.23
N ASN A 104 -18.98 -11.41 -15.91
CA ASN A 104 -20.07 -10.42 -15.81
C ASN A 104 -20.54 -10.18 -14.38
N ILE A 105 -19.74 -9.45 -13.60
CA ILE A 105 -19.99 -9.22 -12.17
C ILE A 105 -21.17 -8.25 -11.98
N SER A 106 -22.08 -8.61 -11.08
CA SER A 106 -23.17 -7.77 -10.60
C SER A 106 -23.46 -8.03 -9.13
N LYS A 107 -24.26 -7.17 -8.49
CA LYS A 107 -24.64 -7.28 -7.07
C LYS A 107 -23.42 -7.52 -6.18
N GLU A 108 -22.41 -6.74 -6.42
CA GLU A 108 -21.13 -6.78 -5.73
C GLU A 108 -21.25 -6.20 -4.31
N GLN A 109 -20.69 -6.87 -3.31
CA GLN A 109 -20.47 -6.30 -1.98
C GLN A 109 -19.23 -6.90 -1.33
N GLY A 110 -18.59 -6.15 -0.46
CA GLY A 110 -17.40 -6.61 0.25
C GLY A 110 -17.15 -5.82 1.52
N HIS A 111 -16.64 -6.52 2.51
CA HIS A 111 -16.16 -5.97 3.76
C HIS A 111 -14.80 -6.61 4.12
N ALA A 112 -14.22 -6.24 5.23
CA ALA A 112 -12.89 -6.74 5.59
C ALA A 112 -12.89 -8.27 5.75
N GLY A 113 -12.08 -8.95 4.94
CA GLY A 113 -11.94 -10.43 4.94
C GLY A 113 -12.94 -11.19 4.07
N TYR A 114 -13.88 -10.52 3.44
CA TYR A 114 -14.93 -11.17 2.66
C TYR A 114 -15.36 -10.35 1.44
N TYR A 115 -15.72 -11.07 0.37
CA TYR A 115 -16.30 -10.50 -0.83
C TYR A 115 -17.34 -11.44 -1.43
N GLU A 116 -18.44 -10.89 -1.92
CA GLU A 116 -19.42 -11.65 -2.71
C GLU A 116 -19.91 -10.88 -3.94
N ALA A 117 -20.29 -11.64 -4.96
CA ALA A 117 -20.88 -11.10 -6.17
C ALA A 117 -21.76 -12.13 -6.89
N THR A 118 -22.67 -11.66 -7.73
CA THR A 118 -23.33 -12.49 -8.72
C THR A 118 -22.55 -12.43 -10.02
N VAL A 119 -22.16 -13.59 -10.54
CA VAL A 119 -21.41 -13.73 -11.79
C VAL A 119 -22.22 -14.53 -12.80
N GLN A 120 -21.98 -14.29 -14.09
CA GLN A 120 -22.73 -14.96 -15.19
C GLN A 120 -24.24 -14.97 -14.96
N GLU A 121 -24.78 -13.83 -14.53
CA GLU A 121 -26.22 -13.55 -14.28
C GLU A 121 -26.77 -14.14 -12.97
N ASP A 122 -26.40 -15.36 -12.56
CA ASP A 122 -27.07 -16.08 -11.49
C ASP A 122 -26.18 -17.04 -10.66
N ILE A 123 -24.87 -17.12 -10.92
CA ILE A 123 -23.95 -17.85 -10.02
C ILE A 123 -23.52 -16.89 -8.90
N ARG A 124 -23.71 -17.28 -7.64
CA ARG A 124 -23.18 -16.50 -6.50
C ARG A 124 -21.77 -16.98 -6.19
N ALA A 125 -20.85 -16.04 -6.17
CA ALA A 125 -19.45 -16.26 -5.82
C ALA A 125 -19.18 -15.61 -4.46
N HIS A 126 -18.64 -16.37 -3.51
CA HIS A 126 -18.22 -15.93 -2.19
C HIS A 126 -16.72 -16.18 -2.07
N LEU A 127 -15.96 -15.18 -1.64
CA LEU A 127 -14.51 -15.23 -1.49
C LEU A 127 -14.12 -14.87 -0.06
N THR A 128 -13.17 -15.61 0.51
CA THR A 128 -12.50 -15.28 1.77
C THR A 128 -11.05 -15.75 1.73
N VAL A 129 -10.26 -15.40 2.74
CA VAL A 129 -8.82 -15.63 2.77
C VAL A 129 -8.31 -15.99 4.16
N THR A 130 -7.16 -16.65 4.20
CA THR A 130 -6.22 -16.62 5.32
C THR A 130 -4.98 -15.77 4.93
N GLU A 131 -3.95 -15.78 5.73
CA GLU A 131 -2.74 -15.01 5.43
C GLU A 131 -2.07 -15.44 4.10
N ARG A 132 -2.12 -16.75 3.75
CA ARG A 132 -1.43 -17.34 2.57
C ARG A 132 -2.34 -18.16 1.67
N THR A 133 -3.64 -18.18 1.94
CA THR A 133 -4.57 -18.99 1.15
C THR A 133 -5.85 -18.23 0.82
N GLY A 134 -6.46 -18.59 -0.30
CA GLY A 134 -7.80 -18.14 -0.67
C GLY A 134 -8.80 -19.28 -0.64
N MET A 135 -10.06 -18.97 -0.33
CA MET A 135 -11.18 -19.89 -0.42
C MET A 135 -12.37 -19.26 -1.12
N ALA A 136 -12.95 -19.99 -2.05
CA ALA A 136 -14.16 -19.59 -2.75
C ALA A 136 -15.29 -20.63 -2.61
N LYS A 137 -16.52 -20.15 -2.61
CA LYS A 137 -17.72 -20.95 -2.72
C LYS A 137 -18.56 -20.42 -3.87
N TYR A 138 -18.80 -21.25 -4.89
CA TYR A 138 -19.62 -20.93 -6.05
C TYR A 138 -20.95 -21.65 -5.96
N GLU A 139 -22.05 -20.92 -5.79
CA GLU A 139 -23.41 -21.45 -5.70
C GLU A 139 -24.10 -21.31 -7.08
N PHE A 140 -24.44 -22.45 -7.68
CA PHE A 140 -25.08 -22.52 -8.98
C PHE A 140 -26.62 -22.54 -8.85
N PRO A 141 -27.36 -22.06 -9.88
CA PRO A 141 -28.79 -22.14 -9.90
C PRO A 141 -29.36 -23.57 -9.78
N ALA A 142 -30.51 -23.71 -9.17
CA ALA A 142 -31.14 -25.01 -8.88
C ALA A 142 -31.35 -25.92 -10.13
N ASN A 143 -31.54 -25.29 -11.30
CA ASN A 143 -31.74 -26.00 -12.58
C ASN A 143 -30.42 -26.45 -13.26
N GLN A 144 -29.26 -26.08 -12.74
CA GLN A 144 -28.01 -26.55 -13.30
C GLN A 144 -27.65 -27.95 -12.77
N THR A 145 -27.33 -28.85 -13.71
CA THR A 145 -26.89 -30.24 -13.40
C THR A 145 -25.36 -30.35 -13.45
N MET A 146 -24.69 -29.44 -14.15
CA MET A 146 -23.24 -29.43 -14.31
C MET A 146 -22.71 -27.99 -14.09
N GLY A 147 -21.53 -27.88 -13.52
CA GLY A 147 -20.81 -26.61 -13.37
C GLY A 147 -19.31 -26.82 -13.58
N THR A 148 -18.66 -25.89 -14.22
CA THR A 148 -17.21 -25.95 -14.49
C THR A 148 -16.50 -24.82 -13.77
N VAL A 149 -15.33 -25.08 -13.20
CA VAL A 149 -14.40 -24.06 -12.69
C VAL A 149 -13.13 -24.07 -13.53
N ILE A 150 -12.76 -22.88 -14.00
CA ILE A 150 -11.57 -22.65 -14.83
C ILE A 150 -10.48 -22.04 -13.96
N ILE A 151 -9.21 -22.45 -14.17
CA ILE A 151 -8.03 -21.88 -13.52
C ILE A 151 -6.99 -21.56 -14.57
N GLY A 152 -6.64 -20.29 -14.73
CA GLY A 152 -5.63 -19.80 -15.67
C GLY A 152 -4.22 -19.90 -15.09
N GLY A 153 -3.50 -21.01 -15.40
CA GLY A 153 -2.12 -21.19 -14.93
C GLY A 153 -1.12 -20.22 -15.57
N GLY A 154 -1.26 -20.00 -16.87
CA GLY A 154 -0.41 -19.11 -17.69
C GLY A 154 -1.09 -17.76 -17.99
N ILE A 155 -1.77 -17.16 -17.03
CA ILE A 155 -2.51 -15.90 -17.18
C ILE A 155 -2.25 -14.99 -15.98
N SER A 156 -1.94 -13.72 -16.27
CA SER A 156 -1.82 -12.64 -15.28
C SER A 156 -2.13 -11.27 -15.93
N ALA A 157 -2.05 -10.20 -15.14
CA ALA A 157 -2.23 -8.84 -15.65
C ALA A 157 -1.12 -8.39 -16.61
N THR A 158 0.06 -8.99 -16.50
CA THR A 158 1.24 -8.70 -17.30
C THR A 158 1.68 -9.95 -18.06
N PRO A 159 2.52 -9.85 -19.11
CA PRO A 159 2.99 -11.01 -19.87
C PRO A 159 3.62 -12.10 -19.01
N ILE A 160 3.34 -13.34 -19.34
CA ILE A 160 3.90 -14.53 -18.69
C ILE A 160 5.11 -15.03 -19.48
N ASN A 161 6.26 -15.10 -18.82
CA ASN A 161 7.49 -15.64 -19.43
C ASN A 161 7.51 -17.16 -19.42
N GLN A 162 7.05 -17.76 -18.31
CA GLN A 162 6.97 -19.20 -18.13
C GLN A 162 5.78 -19.54 -17.23
N ALA A 163 5.11 -20.63 -17.50
CA ALA A 163 4.10 -21.20 -16.61
C ALA A 163 4.00 -22.70 -16.85
N ALA A 164 3.65 -23.44 -15.82
CA ALA A 164 3.24 -24.82 -15.92
C ALA A 164 2.16 -25.13 -14.89
N ILE A 165 1.18 -25.92 -15.29
CA ILE A 165 0.09 -26.37 -14.43
C ILE A 165 -0.17 -27.86 -14.68
N VAL A 166 -0.33 -28.63 -13.61
CA VAL A 166 -0.60 -30.06 -13.67
C VAL A 166 -1.82 -30.43 -12.81
N ILE A 167 -2.73 -31.20 -13.37
CA ILE A 167 -3.82 -31.85 -12.64
C ILE A 167 -3.24 -33.13 -12.00
N THR A 168 -3.20 -33.17 -10.67
CA THR A 168 -2.63 -34.30 -9.90
C THR A 168 -3.69 -35.26 -9.36
N ALA A 169 -4.96 -34.82 -9.31
CA ALA A 169 -6.11 -35.62 -8.95
C ALA A 169 -7.39 -35.03 -9.56
N PRO A 170 -8.53 -35.77 -9.59
CA PRO A 170 -9.79 -35.24 -10.10
C PRO A 170 -10.32 -33.99 -9.37
N ASN A 171 -9.73 -33.64 -8.23
CA ASN A 171 -10.08 -32.47 -7.42
C ASN A 171 -8.88 -31.57 -7.09
N ARG A 172 -7.75 -31.72 -7.84
CA ARG A 172 -6.53 -31.00 -7.46
C ARG A 172 -5.65 -30.68 -8.65
N CYS A 173 -5.10 -29.47 -8.65
CA CYS A 173 -4.01 -29.06 -9.53
C CYS A 173 -2.96 -28.24 -8.77
N GLU A 174 -1.79 -28.13 -9.38
CA GLU A 174 -0.67 -27.35 -8.84
C GLU A 174 0.20 -26.83 -9.97
N GLY A 175 0.98 -25.78 -9.72
CA GLY A 175 1.81 -25.20 -10.75
C GLY A 175 2.55 -23.95 -10.33
N TYR A 176 3.06 -23.25 -11.33
CA TYR A 176 3.76 -21.98 -11.14
C TYR A 176 3.59 -21.07 -12.35
N ALA A 177 3.82 -19.78 -12.14
CA ALA A 177 4.00 -18.79 -13.18
C ALA A 177 5.23 -17.92 -12.90
N VAL A 178 5.91 -17.51 -13.96
CA VAL A 178 6.97 -16.49 -13.95
C VAL A 178 6.50 -15.37 -14.86
N GLY A 179 6.36 -14.18 -14.31
CA GLY A 179 5.91 -13.01 -15.03
C GLY A 179 6.32 -11.75 -14.29
N GLY A 180 5.94 -10.65 -14.81
CA GLY A 180 6.18 -9.33 -14.22
C GLY A 180 6.69 -8.35 -15.27
N ASN A 181 5.99 -7.25 -15.39
CA ASN A 181 6.33 -6.11 -16.23
C ASN A 181 5.68 -4.86 -15.64
N PHE A 182 6.13 -4.49 -14.43
CA PHE A 182 5.54 -3.40 -13.67
C PHE A 182 5.91 -2.05 -14.29
N CYS A 183 4.91 -1.24 -14.64
CA CYS A 183 5.09 0.06 -15.29
C CYS A 183 5.97 0.00 -16.57
N GLY A 184 5.90 -1.10 -17.31
CA GLY A 184 6.71 -1.30 -18.52
C GLY A 184 8.15 -1.74 -18.28
N LEU A 185 8.55 -1.97 -17.02
CA LEU A 185 9.90 -2.42 -16.65
C LEU A 185 9.92 -3.93 -16.43
N PRO A 186 10.96 -4.65 -16.92
CA PRO A 186 11.08 -6.10 -16.70
C PRO A 186 11.35 -6.37 -15.21
N THR A 187 10.35 -6.89 -14.52
CA THR A 187 10.37 -7.20 -13.09
C THR A 187 9.93 -8.65 -12.84
N PRO A 188 10.65 -9.66 -13.38
CA PRO A 188 10.22 -11.04 -13.31
C PRO A 188 10.28 -11.58 -11.88
N TYR A 189 9.17 -12.11 -11.41
CA TYR A 189 9.07 -12.89 -10.17
C TYR A 189 8.41 -14.23 -10.43
N LYS A 190 8.61 -15.18 -9.54
CA LYS A 190 8.01 -16.52 -9.63
C LYS A 190 7.05 -16.75 -8.48
N VAL A 191 5.86 -17.25 -8.80
CA VAL A 191 4.84 -17.60 -7.84
C VAL A 191 4.34 -19.01 -8.09
N TYR A 192 4.13 -19.78 -7.01
CA TYR A 192 3.67 -21.17 -7.01
C TYR A 192 2.33 -21.28 -6.34
N PHE A 193 1.53 -22.28 -6.76
CA PHE A 193 0.24 -22.53 -6.13
C PHE A 193 -0.09 -24.03 -6.07
N VAL A 194 -1.00 -24.34 -5.16
CA VAL A 194 -1.74 -25.60 -5.07
C VAL A 194 -3.22 -25.27 -4.89
N ALA A 195 -4.07 -25.88 -5.70
CA ALA A 195 -5.52 -25.66 -5.65
C ALA A 195 -6.25 -26.97 -5.46
N GLU A 196 -7.29 -26.95 -4.64
CA GLU A 196 -8.12 -28.11 -4.30
C GLU A 196 -9.61 -27.77 -4.38
N PHE A 197 -10.43 -28.80 -4.69
CA PHE A 197 -11.90 -28.74 -4.65
C PHE A 197 -12.46 -29.70 -3.62
N ASP A 198 -13.62 -29.39 -3.06
CA ASP A 198 -14.31 -30.17 -2.04
C ASP A 198 -14.87 -31.49 -2.56
N LYS A 199 -14.89 -31.70 -3.89
CA LYS A 199 -15.35 -32.91 -4.54
C LYS A 199 -14.59 -33.19 -5.83
N GLY A 200 -14.62 -34.45 -6.30
CA GLY A 200 -14.00 -34.83 -7.56
C GLY A 200 -14.77 -34.36 -8.75
N ALA A 201 -14.07 -33.86 -9.77
CA ALA A 201 -14.64 -33.55 -11.07
C ALA A 201 -15.03 -34.82 -11.82
N VAL A 202 -16.11 -34.76 -12.58
CA VAL A 202 -16.55 -35.84 -13.50
C VAL A 202 -15.87 -35.72 -14.86
N GLU A 203 -15.36 -34.55 -15.19
CA GLU A 203 -14.58 -34.27 -16.37
C GLU A 203 -13.56 -33.18 -16.04
N PHE A 204 -12.35 -33.31 -16.58
CA PHE A 204 -11.30 -32.32 -16.47
C PHE A 204 -10.44 -32.30 -17.73
N GLY A 205 -9.67 -31.26 -17.90
CA GLY A 205 -8.72 -31.13 -19.00
C GLY A 205 -7.96 -29.81 -18.92
N THR A 206 -7.23 -29.55 -19.98
CA THR A 206 -6.40 -28.36 -20.12
C THR A 206 -6.79 -27.55 -21.35
N TRP A 207 -6.27 -26.34 -21.44
CA TRP A 207 -6.27 -25.59 -22.69
C TRP A 207 -4.94 -24.88 -22.89
N LYS A 208 -4.64 -24.56 -24.13
CA LYS A 208 -3.56 -23.67 -24.52
C LYS A 208 -4.01 -22.84 -25.72
N GLN A 209 -3.99 -21.52 -25.58
CA GLN A 209 -4.51 -20.63 -26.63
C GLN A 209 -5.93 -21.05 -27.04
N LYS A 210 -6.19 -21.25 -28.34
CA LYS A 210 -7.52 -21.65 -28.88
C LYS A 210 -7.85 -23.13 -28.71
N GLU A 211 -6.91 -23.95 -28.27
CA GLU A 211 -7.06 -25.40 -28.21
C GLU A 211 -7.55 -25.85 -26.82
N LEU A 212 -8.75 -26.45 -26.76
CA LEU A 212 -9.29 -27.15 -25.59
C LEU A 212 -8.89 -28.63 -25.68
N LYS A 213 -8.32 -29.20 -24.62
CA LYS A 213 -7.79 -30.57 -24.54
C LYS A 213 -8.45 -31.35 -23.41
N PRO A 214 -9.60 -32.02 -23.65
CA PRO A 214 -10.22 -32.90 -22.69
C PRO A 214 -9.30 -34.07 -22.27
N ASN A 215 -9.44 -34.52 -21.02
CA ASN A 215 -8.70 -35.65 -20.44
C ASN A 215 -7.16 -35.51 -20.45
N THR A 216 -6.64 -34.31 -20.64
CA THR A 216 -5.22 -34.00 -20.46
C THR A 216 -4.98 -33.40 -19.07
N THR A 217 -3.77 -33.61 -18.55
CA THR A 217 -3.42 -33.23 -17.16
C THR A 217 -2.33 -32.18 -17.09
N PHE A 218 -1.74 -31.76 -18.19
CA PHE A 218 -0.62 -30.84 -18.22
C PHE A 218 -0.80 -29.73 -19.27
N ALA A 219 -0.57 -28.49 -18.86
CA ALA A 219 -0.46 -27.34 -19.75
C ALA A 219 0.71 -26.45 -19.33
N GLU A 220 1.28 -25.74 -20.31
CA GLU A 220 2.42 -24.85 -20.09
C GLU A 220 2.37 -23.61 -20.98
N GLY A 221 3.09 -22.56 -20.53
CA GLY A 221 3.26 -21.31 -21.25
C GLY A 221 2.10 -20.34 -21.11
N GLU A 222 2.20 -19.24 -21.82
CA GLU A 222 1.19 -18.18 -21.80
C GLU A 222 -0.15 -18.63 -22.41
N CYS A 223 -1.26 -18.06 -21.95
CA CYS A 223 -2.62 -18.39 -22.38
C CYS A 223 -2.97 -19.87 -22.17
N SER A 224 -2.59 -20.44 -21.05
CA SER A 224 -2.84 -21.84 -20.69
C SER A 224 -3.51 -21.98 -19.32
N GLY A 225 -4.15 -23.13 -19.11
CA GLY A 225 -4.75 -23.44 -17.82
C GLY A 225 -5.45 -24.80 -17.79
N VAL A 226 -6.22 -25.01 -16.73
CA VAL A 226 -6.99 -26.24 -16.48
C VAL A 226 -8.44 -25.93 -16.18
N TYR A 227 -9.31 -26.91 -16.44
CA TYR A 227 -10.71 -26.83 -16.04
C TYR A 227 -11.16 -28.14 -15.36
N PHE A 228 -12.15 -27.98 -14.48
CA PHE A 228 -12.79 -29.09 -13.75
C PHE A 228 -14.29 -28.93 -13.85
N THR A 229 -15.00 -29.96 -14.35
CA THR A 229 -16.45 -29.99 -14.46
C THR A 229 -17.02 -30.94 -13.42
N PHE A 230 -17.99 -30.46 -12.68
CA PHE A 230 -18.57 -31.15 -11.53
C PHE A 230 -20.04 -31.46 -11.76
N ASP A 231 -20.49 -32.61 -11.21
CA ASP A 231 -21.90 -32.94 -11.06
C ASP A 231 -22.51 -32.09 -9.94
N LEU A 232 -23.63 -31.44 -10.24
CA LEU A 232 -24.38 -30.57 -9.34
C LEU A 232 -25.74 -31.14 -8.93
N ASP A 233 -26.08 -32.38 -9.25
CA ASP A 233 -27.40 -32.94 -8.95
C ASP A 233 -27.65 -33.04 -7.45
N LYS A 234 -26.65 -33.43 -6.66
CA LYS A 234 -26.75 -33.60 -5.21
C LYS A 234 -26.43 -32.33 -4.43
N LYS A 235 -25.48 -31.51 -4.89
CA LYS A 235 -24.99 -30.31 -4.20
C LYS A 235 -24.77 -29.22 -5.25
N LYS A 236 -25.47 -28.10 -5.12
CA LYS A 236 -25.46 -26.99 -6.10
C LYS A 236 -24.29 -26.03 -5.92
N ASP A 237 -23.40 -26.28 -4.98
CA ASP A 237 -22.19 -25.46 -4.79
C ASP A 237 -20.91 -26.26 -5.05
N ILE A 238 -19.88 -25.54 -5.38
CA ILE A 238 -18.50 -26.00 -5.52
C ILE A 238 -17.65 -25.15 -4.60
N GLN A 239 -16.89 -25.78 -3.71
CA GLN A 239 -15.88 -25.08 -2.92
C GLN A 239 -14.50 -25.28 -3.53
N TYR A 240 -13.74 -24.21 -3.55
CA TYR A 240 -12.40 -24.13 -4.10
C TYR A 240 -11.48 -23.45 -3.10
N LYS A 241 -10.28 -23.97 -2.92
CA LYS A 241 -9.25 -23.32 -2.12
C LYS A 241 -7.90 -23.37 -2.83
N ILE A 242 -7.09 -22.33 -2.61
CA ILE A 242 -5.78 -22.15 -3.22
C ILE A 242 -4.77 -21.70 -2.17
N GLY A 243 -3.65 -22.39 -2.09
CA GLY A 243 -2.47 -21.98 -1.30
C GLY A 243 -1.38 -21.46 -2.23
N VAL A 244 -0.65 -20.44 -1.79
CA VAL A 244 0.35 -19.72 -2.58
C VAL A 244 1.70 -19.72 -1.87
N SER A 245 2.79 -19.65 -2.64
CA SER A 245 4.16 -19.46 -2.13
C SER A 245 5.04 -18.81 -3.22
N TYR A 246 5.99 -17.98 -2.80
CA TYR A 246 7.05 -17.49 -3.68
C TYR A 246 8.28 -18.42 -3.73
N VAL A 247 8.28 -19.52 -2.94
CA VAL A 247 9.41 -20.43 -2.79
C VAL A 247 9.24 -21.70 -3.61
N SER A 248 8.12 -22.44 -3.41
CA SER A 248 7.90 -23.73 -4.07
C SER A 248 6.44 -24.20 -4.00
N VAL A 249 6.08 -25.16 -4.86
CA VAL A 249 4.80 -25.89 -4.80
C VAL A 249 4.64 -26.61 -3.46
N ASP A 250 5.72 -27.18 -2.92
CA ASP A 250 5.68 -27.86 -1.60
C ASP A 250 5.35 -26.90 -0.46
N ASN A 251 5.85 -25.68 -0.52
CA ASN A 251 5.51 -24.66 0.48
C ASN A 251 4.08 -24.15 0.28
N ALA A 252 3.62 -23.92 -0.95
CA ALA A 252 2.21 -23.61 -1.21
C ALA A 252 1.26 -24.68 -0.64
N ARG A 253 1.65 -25.97 -0.76
CA ARG A 253 0.92 -27.10 -0.17
C ARG A 253 0.94 -27.09 1.35
N LYS A 254 2.07 -26.72 1.98
CA LYS A 254 2.19 -26.57 3.44
C LYS A 254 1.31 -25.43 3.94
N ASN A 255 1.36 -24.25 3.26
CA ASN A 255 0.53 -23.11 3.59
C ASN A 255 -0.95 -23.50 3.57
N LEU A 256 -1.41 -24.17 2.50
CA LEU A 256 -2.79 -24.62 2.37
C LEU A 256 -3.21 -25.60 3.48
N ARG A 257 -2.37 -26.55 3.83
CA ARG A 257 -2.65 -27.55 4.89
C ARG A 257 -2.66 -26.95 6.29
N MET A 258 -1.82 -25.97 6.55
CA MET A 258 -1.69 -25.36 7.87
C MET A 258 -2.77 -24.33 8.16
N GLU A 259 -3.15 -23.54 7.15
CA GLU A 259 -4.06 -22.42 7.33
C GLU A 259 -5.50 -22.72 6.90
N ASN A 260 -5.70 -23.67 5.97
CA ASN A 260 -7.02 -23.96 5.38
C ASN A 260 -7.20 -25.46 5.13
N ALA A 261 -7.11 -26.26 6.19
CA ALA A 261 -7.18 -27.72 6.07
C ALA A 261 -8.58 -28.22 5.71
N GLY A 262 -9.62 -27.59 6.29
CA GLY A 262 -11.03 -27.99 6.16
C GLY A 262 -11.76 -27.42 4.95
N TRP A 263 -13.08 -27.64 4.94
CA TRP A 263 -14.01 -27.13 3.92
C TRP A 263 -15.14 -26.30 4.55
N ASN A 264 -14.92 -25.74 5.74
CA ASN A 264 -15.87 -24.86 6.41
C ASN A 264 -15.58 -23.40 6.01
N PHE A 265 -16.25 -22.93 4.95
CA PHE A 265 -16.09 -21.58 4.43
C PHE A 265 -16.37 -20.49 5.49
N ASP A 266 -17.43 -20.69 6.30
CA ASP A 266 -17.85 -19.71 7.29
C ASP A 266 -16.86 -19.59 8.45
N GLU A 267 -16.16 -20.67 8.80
CA GLU A 267 -15.09 -20.66 9.79
C GLU A 267 -13.90 -19.83 9.32
N ILE A 268 -13.42 -20.04 8.07
CA ILE A 268 -12.32 -19.27 7.48
C ILE A 268 -12.69 -17.79 7.38
N ARG A 269 -13.91 -17.50 6.94
CA ARG A 269 -14.45 -16.13 6.92
C ARG A 269 -14.44 -15.48 8.31
N GLY A 270 -14.95 -16.18 9.32
CA GLY A 270 -15.00 -15.70 10.70
C GLY A 270 -13.61 -15.43 11.29
N GLU A 271 -12.61 -16.24 10.95
CA GLU A 271 -11.22 -16.00 11.36
C GLU A 271 -10.62 -14.77 10.68
N ALA A 272 -10.89 -14.55 9.38
CA ALA A 272 -10.46 -13.34 8.69
C ALA A 272 -11.12 -12.09 9.28
N GLU A 273 -12.43 -12.11 9.51
CA GLU A 273 -13.18 -11.02 10.17
C GLU A 273 -12.64 -10.73 11.58
N LYS A 274 -12.37 -11.75 12.37
CA LYS A 274 -11.80 -11.62 13.72
C LYS A 274 -10.40 -10.98 13.67
N SER A 275 -9.58 -11.37 12.71
CA SER A 275 -8.26 -10.76 12.52
C SER A 275 -8.39 -9.29 12.16
N TRP A 276 -9.26 -8.93 11.22
CA TRP A 276 -9.51 -7.54 10.87
C TRP A 276 -10.06 -6.72 12.04
N ASN A 277 -10.98 -7.26 12.83
CA ASN A 277 -11.49 -6.60 14.03
C ASN A 277 -10.39 -6.26 15.04
N HIS A 278 -9.39 -7.13 15.19
CA HIS A 278 -8.23 -6.85 16.04
C HIS A 278 -7.45 -5.61 15.57
N TYR A 279 -7.22 -5.48 14.26
CA TYR A 279 -6.47 -4.34 13.71
C TYR A 279 -7.32 -3.06 13.63
N LEU A 280 -8.56 -3.16 13.21
CA LEU A 280 -9.44 -1.99 13.05
C LEU A 280 -9.85 -1.37 14.38
N SER A 281 -9.98 -2.16 15.45
CA SER A 281 -10.26 -1.66 16.81
C SER A 281 -9.12 -0.84 17.42
N LYS A 282 -7.94 -0.77 16.77
CA LYS A 282 -6.84 0.09 17.25
C LYS A 282 -7.17 1.58 17.19
N ILE A 283 -8.12 1.99 16.38
CA ILE A 283 -8.65 3.36 16.41
C ILE A 283 -10.17 3.29 16.48
N GLU A 284 -10.71 3.79 17.57
CA GLU A 284 -12.16 3.91 17.79
C GLU A 284 -12.60 5.34 17.54
N VAL A 285 -13.63 5.53 16.73
CA VAL A 285 -14.19 6.86 16.43
C VAL A 285 -15.68 6.92 16.74
N GLU A 286 -16.14 8.08 17.22
CA GLU A 286 -17.54 8.40 17.44
C GLU A 286 -17.94 9.64 16.66
N GLY A 287 -19.07 9.56 15.96
CA GLY A 287 -19.63 10.65 15.17
C GLY A 287 -21.05 10.33 14.73
N ASP A 288 -21.79 11.36 14.30
CA ASP A 288 -23.20 11.22 13.88
C ASP A 288 -23.38 10.79 12.41
N ASN A 289 -22.30 10.80 11.64
CA ASN A 289 -22.32 10.53 10.20
C ASN A 289 -21.79 9.11 9.91
N ALA A 290 -22.72 8.17 9.69
CA ALA A 290 -22.39 6.77 9.40
C ALA A 290 -21.53 6.62 8.13
N ASP A 291 -21.75 7.44 7.09
CA ASP A 291 -20.96 7.39 5.86
C ASP A 291 -19.47 7.76 6.15
N ARG A 292 -19.22 8.74 7.03
CA ARG A 292 -17.86 9.09 7.47
C ARG A 292 -17.21 7.98 8.29
N ILE A 293 -17.96 7.27 9.11
CA ILE A 293 -17.46 6.12 9.88
C ILE A 293 -17.07 5.00 8.90
N THR A 294 -17.92 4.68 7.94
CA THR A 294 -17.62 3.69 6.88
C THR A 294 -16.38 4.09 6.06
N GLN A 295 -16.27 5.35 5.63
CA GLN A 295 -15.08 5.84 4.94
C GLN A 295 -13.83 5.67 5.82
N PHE A 296 -13.90 6.06 7.09
CA PHE A 296 -12.79 5.98 8.04
C PHE A 296 -12.28 4.54 8.19
N TYR A 297 -13.17 3.57 8.48
CA TYR A 297 -12.74 2.18 8.65
C TYR A 297 -12.30 1.54 7.32
N THR A 298 -12.87 1.96 6.18
CA THR A 298 -12.41 1.52 4.86
C THR A 298 -10.98 2.00 4.57
N HIS A 299 -10.67 3.25 4.87
CA HIS A 299 -9.32 3.78 4.72
C HIS A 299 -8.33 3.16 5.71
N LEU A 300 -8.74 2.93 6.97
CA LEU A 300 -7.92 2.24 7.96
C LEU A 300 -7.62 0.79 7.52
N TYR A 301 -8.62 0.07 7.02
CA TYR A 301 -8.45 -1.26 6.42
C TYR A 301 -7.39 -1.25 5.31
N ARG A 302 -7.43 -0.28 4.39
CA ARG A 302 -6.47 -0.20 3.29
C ARG A 302 -5.04 0.02 3.74
N THR A 303 -4.83 0.77 4.82
CA THR A 303 -3.47 1.00 5.35
C THR A 303 -2.79 -0.27 5.85
N MET A 304 -3.55 -1.35 6.08
CA MET A 304 -3.07 -2.61 6.66
C MET A 304 -3.18 -3.80 5.69
N ILE A 305 -3.48 -3.56 4.41
CA ILE A 305 -3.39 -4.57 3.36
C ILE A 305 -1.92 -4.85 3.02
N HIS A 306 -1.11 -3.79 2.96
CA HIS A 306 0.31 -3.79 2.60
C HIS A 306 1.17 -3.21 3.72
N PRO A 307 2.51 -3.58 3.74
CA PRO A 307 3.23 -4.56 2.92
C PRO A 307 2.73 -5.99 3.13
N ASN A 308 2.98 -6.88 2.17
CA ASN A 308 2.48 -8.24 2.24
C ASN A 308 3.51 -9.21 2.84
N VAL A 309 3.06 -10.14 3.66
CA VAL A 309 3.88 -11.29 4.06
C VAL A 309 4.32 -12.06 2.81
N CYS A 310 5.61 -12.37 2.71
CA CYS A 310 6.18 -13.20 1.64
C CYS A 310 6.84 -14.49 2.15
N SER A 311 6.98 -14.63 3.48
CA SER A 311 7.44 -15.88 4.08
C SER A 311 6.31 -16.90 4.23
N ASP A 312 6.62 -18.18 3.95
CA ASP A 312 5.74 -19.32 4.14
C ASP A 312 5.57 -19.70 5.63
N VAL A 313 4.62 -20.57 5.95
CA VAL A 313 4.36 -21.03 7.33
C VAL A 313 5.56 -21.68 8.01
N ASN A 314 6.53 -22.18 7.25
CA ASN A 314 7.78 -22.74 7.76
C ASN A 314 8.91 -21.70 7.93
N GLY A 315 8.62 -20.42 7.65
CA GLY A 315 9.56 -19.30 7.72
C GLY A 315 10.47 -19.14 6.49
N GLU A 316 10.32 -19.95 5.45
CA GLU A 316 11.09 -19.81 4.22
C GLU A 316 10.53 -18.67 3.34
N TYR A 317 11.41 -17.94 2.67
CA TYR A 317 11.07 -16.88 1.71
C TYR A 317 12.10 -16.79 0.59
N MET A 318 11.71 -16.19 -0.53
CA MET A 318 12.59 -15.93 -1.67
C MET A 318 13.32 -14.61 -1.47
N GLY A 319 14.65 -14.64 -1.39
CA GLY A 319 15.48 -13.45 -1.27
C GLY A 319 15.62 -12.66 -2.57
N ALA A 320 16.12 -11.43 -2.47
CA ALA A 320 16.36 -10.56 -3.62
C ALA A 320 17.41 -11.12 -4.61
N ASP A 321 18.27 -12.04 -4.17
CA ASP A 321 19.26 -12.75 -4.98
C ASP A 321 18.72 -14.06 -5.58
N ASN A 322 17.42 -14.30 -5.49
CA ASN A 322 16.75 -15.54 -5.92
C ASN A 322 17.21 -16.82 -5.19
N ARG A 323 17.70 -16.67 -3.94
CA ARG A 323 17.97 -17.79 -3.04
C ARG A 323 16.89 -17.92 -1.99
N VAL A 324 16.68 -19.14 -1.51
CA VAL A 324 15.75 -19.40 -0.41
C VAL A 324 16.44 -19.13 0.91
N TYR A 325 15.80 -18.31 1.72
CA TYR A 325 16.20 -18.00 3.10
C TYR A 325 15.16 -18.49 4.09
N LYS A 326 15.52 -18.49 5.36
CA LYS A 326 14.61 -18.83 6.45
C LYS A 326 14.74 -17.80 7.58
N SER A 327 13.63 -17.16 7.89
CA SER A 327 13.54 -16.18 8.97
C SER A 327 12.79 -16.74 10.18
N ARG A 328 13.03 -16.15 11.36
CA ARG A 328 12.26 -16.41 12.58
C ARG A 328 11.07 -15.46 12.72
N SER A 329 11.18 -14.25 12.17
CA SER A 329 10.10 -13.27 12.05
C SER A 329 9.42 -13.39 10.68
N LYS A 330 8.24 -12.80 10.53
CA LYS A 330 7.62 -12.69 9.21
C LYS A 330 8.46 -11.82 8.30
N GLN A 331 8.58 -12.24 7.05
CA GLN A 331 9.19 -11.42 5.99
C GLN A 331 8.11 -10.78 5.14
N TYR A 332 8.36 -9.54 4.78
CA TYR A 332 7.43 -8.69 4.03
C TYR A 332 8.00 -8.26 2.69
N THR A 333 7.11 -7.95 1.78
CA THR A 333 7.37 -7.43 0.43
C THR A 333 6.27 -6.46 -0.01
N SER A 334 6.26 -6.07 -1.27
CA SER A 334 5.34 -5.06 -1.82
C SER A 334 5.56 -3.71 -1.15
N PHE A 335 6.78 -3.19 -1.34
CA PHE A 335 7.21 -1.93 -0.75
C PHE A 335 7.10 -0.78 -1.76
N SER A 336 6.14 0.09 -1.57
CA SER A 336 6.02 1.37 -2.29
C SER A 336 6.61 2.50 -1.42
N ASN A 337 7.94 2.45 -1.19
CA ASN A 337 8.56 3.28 -0.15
C ASN A 337 8.49 4.78 -0.44
N TRP A 338 8.50 5.18 -1.73
CA TRP A 338 8.34 6.58 -2.13
C TRP A 338 7.01 7.18 -1.68
N ASP A 339 5.97 6.36 -1.60
CA ASP A 339 4.62 6.73 -1.21
C ASP A 339 4.44 6.56 0.30
N THR A 340 4.69 5.37 0.81
CA THR A 340 4.33 4.93 2.16
C THR A 340 5.11 5.63 3.29
N TYR A 341 6.29 6.21 3.02
CA TYR A 341 7.02 6.99 4.02
C TYR A 341 6.30 8.27 4.47
N ARG A 342 5.35 8.77 3.67
CA ARG A 342 4.72 10.07 3.90
C ARG A 342 3.65 10.03 4.98
N THR A 343 2.96 8.90 5.15
CA THR A 343 1.88 8.74 6.12
C THR A 343 1.74 7.32 6.66
N GLN A 344 1.70 6.30 5.81
CA GLN A 344 1.32 4.94 6.18
C GLN A 344 2.24 4.34 7.25
N ILE A 345 3.56 4.44 7.07
CA ILE A 345 4.51 3.79 7.99
C ILE A 345 4.46 4.39 9.41
N GLN A 346 4.18 5.68 9.54
CA GLN A 346 4.00 6.32 10.84
C GLN A 346 2.76 5.78 11.56
N LEU A 347 1.66 5.60 10.81
CA LEU A 347 0.42 5.03 11.34
C LEU A 347 0.66 3.58 11.78
N LEU A 348 1.27 2.75 10.94
CA LEU A 348 1.60 1.37 11.27
C LEU A 348 2.53 1.25 12.47
N ALA A 349 3.58 2.08 12.55
CA ALA A 349 4.52 2.07 13.67
C ALA A 349 3.88 2.47 15.00
N MET A 350 2.86 3.32 14.96
CA MET A 350 2.07 3.67 16.15
C MET A 350 1.18 2.52 16.61
N LEU A 351 0.45 1.92 15.68
CA LEU A 351 -0.58 0.93 15.98
C LEU A 351 0.01 -0.49 16.17
N GLU A 352 1.00 -0.85 15.35
CA GLU A 352 1.60 -2.18 15.26
C GLU A 352 3.14 -2.10 15.20
N PRO A 353 3.81 -1.63 16.26
CA PRO A 353 5.26 -1.41 16.27
C PRO A 353 6.08 -2.67 16.07
N ASP A 354 5.58 -3.85 16.47
CA ASP A 354 6.28 -5.12 16.29
C ASP A 354 6.22 -5.58 14.83
N VAL A 355 5.03 -5.51 14.20
CA VAL A 355 4.85 -5.76 12.75
C VAL A 355 5.73 -4.81 11.94
N THR A 356 5.73 -3.53 12.29
CA THR A 356 6.55 -2.53 11.59
C THR A 356 8.04 -2.77 11.80
N SER A 357 8.46 -3.30 12.94
CA SER A 357 9.86 -3.72 13.15
C SER A 357 10.26 -4.88 12.23
N ASP A 358 9.38 -5.87 12.03
CA ASP A 358 9.62 -6.96 11.07
C ASP A 358 9.67 -6.45 9.61
N ILE A 359 8.86 -5.42 9.28
CA ILE A 359 8.93 -4.73 7.98
C ILE A 359 10.31 -4.07 7.80
N VAL A 360 10.84 -3.39 8.82
CA VAL A 360 12.18 -2.78 8.79
C VAL A 360 13.28 -3.84 8.62
N ILE A 361 13.17 -4.97 9.33
CA ILE A 361 14.08 -6.11 9.17
C ILE A 361 14.04 -6.63 7.73
N SER A 362 12.85 -6.74 7.16
CA SER A 362 12.67 -7.20 5.76
C SER A 362 13.35 -6.28 4.74
N HIS A 363 13.34 -4.97 4.96
CA HIS A 363 14.12 -4.03 4.14
C HIS A 363 15.63 -4.25 4.28
N GLN A 364 16.12 -4.48 5.50
CA GLN A 364 17.55 -4.76 5.74
C GLN A 364 17.98 -6.06 5.07
N ASP A 365 17.21 -7.12 5.23
CA ASP A 365 17.48 -8.42 4.59
C ASP A 365 17.49 -8.28 3.06
N PHE A 366 16.51 -7.54 2.49
CA PHE A 366 16.47 -7.25 1.06
C PHE A 366 17.74 -6.52 0.60
N ALA A 367 18.17 -5.46 1.31
CA ALA A 367 19.36 -4.70 0.99
C ALA A 367 20.62 -5.58 1.01
N GLU A 368 20.79 -6.42 2.03
CA GLU A 368 21.93 -7.34 2.13
C GLU A 368 21.97 -8.36 0.98
N GLN A 369 20.82 -8.80 0.52
CA GLN A 369 20.67 -9.77 -0.59
C GLN A 369 20.73 -9.12 -1.97
N SER A 370 20.56 -7.80 -2.08
CA SER A 370 20.42 -7.09 -3.38
C SER A 370 21.63 -6.27 -3.80
N GLY A 371 22.71 -6.22 -2.99
CA GLY A 371 23.92 -5.46 -3.32
C GLY A 371 24.31 -4.43 -2.29
N GLY A 372 23.60 -4.31 -1.17
CA GLY A 372 23.97 -3.52 0.00
C GLY A 372 23.34 -2.13 0.07
N ALA A 373 22.47 -1.76 -0.87
CA ALA A 373 21.69 -0.54 -0.80
C ALA A 373 20.19 -0.86 -0.52
N PHE A 374 19.51 0.03 0.20
CA PHE A 374 18.06 -0.09 0.41
C PHE A 374 17.29 0.09 -0.89
N PRO A 375 16.23 -0.71 -1.10
CA PRO A 375 15.39 -0.59 -2.28
C PRO A 375 14.46 0.62 -2.20
N ARG A 376 13.96 1.06 -3.35
CA ARG A 376 12.98 2.13 -3.49
C ARG A 376 11.56 1.61 -3.63
N TRP A 377 11.36 0.66 -4.52
CA TRP A 377 10.05 0.09 -4.83
C TRP A 377 10.14 -1.40 -5.17
N VAL A 378 9.59 -2.26 -4.33
CA VAL A 378 9.74 -3.72 -4.44
C VAL A 378 8.43 -4.40 -4.81
N LEU A 379 8.47 -5.23 -5.86
CA LEU A 379 7.42 -6.16 -6.26
C LEU A 379 7.90 -7.60 -6.04
N ALA A 380 7.23 -8.37 -5.18
CA ALA A 380 7.70 -9.69 -4.78
C ALA A 380 9.16 -9.64 -4.26
N ASN A 381 10.13 -10.18 -4.98
CA ASN A 381 11.55 -10.13 -4.62
C ASN A 381 12.41 -9.29 -5.58
N VAL A 382 11.77 -8.34 -6.29
CA VAL A 382 12.43 -7.55 -7.33
C VAL A 382 12.35 -6.06 -7.04
N GLU A 383 13.52 -5.37 -7.04
CA GLU A 383 13.57 -3.90 -7.11
C GLU A 383 13.13 -3.45 -8.51
N THR A 384 12.08 -2.65 -8.57
CA THR A 384 11.44 -2.26 -9.84
C THR A 384 12.09 -1.05 -10.50
N GLY A 385 12.80 -0.21 -9.75
CA GLY A 385 13.33 1.06 -10.22
C GLY A 385 12.27 2.15 -10.44
N VAL A 386 11.03 1.89 -10.05
CA VAL A 386 9.93 2.87 -10.18
C VAL A 386 10.12 4.03 -9.20
N MET A 387 9.61 5.21 -9.56
CA MET A 387 9.76 6.48 -8.85
C MET A 387 11.21 6.97 -8.76
N GLN A 388 11.52 7.78 -7.74
CA GLN A 388 12.82 8.44 -7.58
C GLN A 388 13.17 8.66 -6.10
N GLY A 389 14.30 9.32 -5.85
CA GLY A 389 14.72 9.61 -4.48
C GLY A 389 15.34 8.42 -3.78
N ASP A 390 15.48 8.55 -2.47
CA ASP A 390 15.98 7.51 -1.56
C ASP A 390 15.04 7.42 -0.35
N PRO A 391 13.82 6.89 -0.54
CA PRO A 391 12.74 6.98 0.44
C PRO A 391 12.89 6.04 1.63
N THR A 392 13.61 4.91 1.48
CA THR A 392 13.67 3.89 2.53
C THR A 392 14.34 4.37 3.81
N PRO A 393 15.42 5.15 3.80
CA PRO A 393 15.94 5.78 5.02
C PRO A 393 14.91 6.68 5.73
N ILE A 394 14.06 7.40 4.98
CA ILE A 394 12.99 8.22 5.55
C ILE A 394 11.95 7.31 6.22
N LEU A 395 11.51 6.27 5.52
CA LEU A 395 10.53 5.29 6.00
C LEU A 395 11.01 4.66 7.32
N ILE A 396 12.24 4.15 7.37
CA ILE A 396 12.80 3.50 8.55
C ILE A 396 12.97 4.49 9.71
N SER A 397 13.41 5.72 9.43
CA SER A 397 13.55 6.77 10.45
C SER A 397 12.20 7.16 11.03
N ASN A 398 11.15 7.23 10.21
CA ASN A 398 9.77 7.43 10.64
C ASN A 398 9.27 6.24 11.48
N ALA A 399 9.49 5.02 11.03
CA ALA A 399 9.12 3.82 11.77
C ALA A 399 9.75 3.83 13.19
N TYR A 400 11.03 4.12 13.30
CA TYR A 400 11.73 4.24 14.58
C TYR A 400 11.15 5.35 15.46
N ALA A 401 10.91 6.52 14.88
CA ALA A 401 10.39 7.69 15.59
C ALA A 401 8.99 7.44 16.18
N PHE A 402 8.16 6.65 15.47
CA PHE A 402 6.78 6.35 15.87
C PHE A 402 6.62 5.03 16.63
N GLY A 403 7.70 4.28 16.92
CA GLY A 403 7.63 3.19 17.89
C GLY A 403 8.21 1.85 17.48
N ALA A 404 8.49 1.61 16.20
CA ALA A 404 9.09 0.37 15.71
C ALA A 404 10.59 0.33 16.03
N ARG A 405 10.96 -0.41 17.08
CA ARG A 405 12.36 -0.40 17.62
C ARG A 405 12.87 -1.81 17.95
N ASN A 406 12.15 -2.87 17.57
CA ASN A 406 12.52 -4.23 17.92
C ASN A 406 13.53 -4.82 16.90
N TYR A 407 14.65 -4.11 16.68
CA TYR A 407 15.75 -4.53 15.81
C TYR A 407 17.07 -3.86 16.21
N ASP A 408 18.23 -4.37 15.73
CA ASP A 408 19.51 -3.68 15.87
C ASP A 408 19.61 -2.52 14.86
N PRO A 409 19.70 -1.26 15.29
CA PRO A 409 19.76 -0.11 14.38
C PRO A 409 21.10 0.04 13.65
N ARG A 410 22.18 -0.62 14.12
CA ARG A 410 23.54 -0.40 13.58
C ARG A 410 23.75 -0.91 12.15
N PRO A 411 23.32 -2.13 11.77
CA PRO A 411 23.39 -2.58 10.38
C PRO A 411 22.55 -1.67 9.46
N ILE A 412 21.37 -1.28 9.91
CA ILE A 412 20.45 -0.39 9.20
C ILE A 412 21.10 0.96 8.91
N PHE A 413 21.71 1.58 9.93
CA PHE A 413 22.42 2.84 9.75
C PHE A 413 23.59 2.71 8.78
N LYS A 414 24.32 1.59 8.81
CA LYS A 414 25.38 1.32 7.83
C LYS A 414 24.81 1.28 6.40
N THR A 415 23.68 0.64 6.18
CA THR A 415 23.02 0.57 4.86
C THR A 415 22.52 1.95 4.42
N MET A 416 21.91 2.74 5.32
CA MET A 416 21.54 4.15 5.04
C MET A 416 22.74 4.97 4.54
N ARG A 417 23.90 4.80 5.18
CA ARG A 417 25.15 5.44 4.75
C ARG A 417 25.61 4.98 3.38
N THR A 418 25.43 3.70 3.05
CA THR A 418 25.75 3.18 1.71
C THR A 418 24.95 3.92 0.64
N ASN A 419 23.64 4.06 0.82
CA ASN A 419 22.80 4.83 -0.10
C ASN A 419 23.24 6.30 -0.22
N ALA A 420 23.54 6.94 0.91
CA ALA A 420 23.79 8.39 0.98
C ALA A 420 25.22 8.82 0.64
N GLU A 421 26.22 7.94 0.74
CA GLU A 421 27.64 8.32 0.65
C GLU A 421 28.39 7.64 -0.51
N ILE A 422 27.85 6.55 -1.09
CA ILE A 422 28.56 5.75 -2.10
C ILE A 422 27.90 5.95 -3.48
N PRO A 423 28.48 6.78 -4.37
CA PRO A 423 27.98 6.92 -5.73
C PRO A 423 27.96 5.58 -6.47
N GLY A 424 26.84 5.29 -7.13
CA GLY A 424 26.64 4.03 -7.83
C GLY A 424 26.21 2.87 -6.95
N ALA A 425 25.88 3.09 -5.66
CA ALA A 425 25.28 2.08 -4.80
C ALA A 425 23.96 1.56 -5.37
N LYS A 426 23.81 0.25 -5.39
CA LYS A 426 22.67 -0.42 -6.06
C LYS A 426 21.93 -1.35 -5.13
N SER A 427 20.62 -1.40 -5.37
CA SER A 427 19.74 -2.47 -4.98
C SER A 427 19.44 -3.31 -6.22
N GLN A 428 19.87 -4.56 -6.27
CA GLN A 428 19.94 -5.37 -7.50
C GLN A 428 20.67 -4.61 -8.63
N ASN A 429 19.99 -4.25 -9.71
CA ASN A 429 20.59 -3.53 -10.84
C ASN A 429 20.27 -2.02 -10.84
N ILE A 430 19.53 -1.53 -9.87
CA ILE A 430 19.04 -0.14 -9.81
C ILE A 430 19.96 0.71 -8.93
N GLU A 431 20.46 1.80 -9.48
CA GLU A 431 21.18 2.82 -8.70
C GLU A 431 20.15 3.63 -7.89
N GLU A 432 20.35 3.68 -6.55
CA GLU A 432 19.34 4.26 -5.67
C GLU A 432 19.42 5.79 -5.60
N ARG A 433 20.61 6.37 -5.73
CA ARG A 433 20.79 7.84 -5.85
C ARG A 433 21.51 8.20 -7.14
N PRO A 434 20.86 8.22 -8.31
CA PRO A 434 21.44 8.75 -9.53
C PRO A 434 21.96 10.18 -9.30
N GLY A 435 23.14 10.49 -9.84
CA GLY A 435 23.74 11.81 -9.67
C GLY A 435 24.31 12.12 -8.29
N LEU A 436 24.40 11.14 -7.37
CA LEU A 436 24.94 11.32 -6.01
C LEU A 436 26.34 11.97 -6.01
N LYS A 437 27.20 11.61 -6.96
CA LYS A 437 28.53 12.23 -7.08
C LYS A 437 28.43 13.75 -7.26
N GLN A 438 27.60 14.21 -8.17
CA GLN A 438 27.40 15.66 -8.39
C GLN A 438 26.78 16.32 -7.15
N TYR A 439 25.79 15.68 -6.53
CA TYR A 439 25.17 16.16 -5.31
C TYR A 439 26.18 16.36 -4.17
N LEU A 440 27.05 15.36 -3.90
CA LEU A 440 28.04 15.44 -2.85
C LEU A 440 29.16 16.46 -3.15
N GLU A 441 29.63 16.57 -4.40
CA GLU A 441 30.74 17.44 -4.78
C GLU A 441 30.31 18.91 -4.95
N LYS A 442 29.09 19.16 -5.43
CA LYS A 442 28.63 20.51 -5.83
C LYS A 442 27.47 21.02 -4.99
N GLY A 443 26.77 20.14 -4.26
CA GLY A 443 25.60 20.49 -3.46
C GLY A 443 24.35 20.81 -4.27
N TYR A 444 24.30 20.45 -5.56
CA TYR A 444 23.10 20.61 -6.39
C TYR A 444 23.01 19.55 -7.49
N TYR A 445 21.75 19.23 -7.86
CA TYR A 445 21.39 18.25 -8.88
C TYR A 445 20.00 18.59 -9.47
N ASN A 446 19.29 17.61 -10.01
CA ASN A 446 17.89 17.74 -10.45
C ASN A 446 16.97 18.05 -9.28
N ALA A 447 16.03 18.98 -9.44
CA ALA A 447 15.29 19.57 -8.33
C ALA A 447 14.52 18.52 -7.51
N SER A 448 13.63 17.74 -8.12
CA SER A 448 12.80 16.81 -7.36
C SER A 448 13.62 15.68 -6.71
N GLU A 449 14.63 15.14 -7.40
CA GLU A 449 15.52 14.11 -6.85
C GLU A 449 16.33 14.65 -5.68
N GLN A 450 16.90 15.86 -5.80
CA GLN A 450 17.65 16.46 -4.70
C GLN A 450 16.77 16.76 -3.48
N LEU A 451 15.54 17.21 -3.67
CA LEU A 451 14.61 17.47 -2.57
C LEU A 451 14.27 16.17 -1.80
N GLU A 452 14.14 15.06 -2.52
CA GLU A 452 14.03 13.73 -1.90
C GLU A 452 15.32 13.34 -1.17
N TYR A 453 16.51 13.55 -1.75
CA TYR A 453 17.79 13.26 -1.08
C TYR A 453 17.98 14.10 0.18
N THR A 454 17.68 15.38 0.15
CA THR A 454 17.82 16.24 1.34
C THR A 454 16.84 15.86 2.44
N SER A 455 15.64 15.39 2.10
CA SER A 455 14.67 14.83 3.05
C SER A 455 15.18 13.52 3.67
N SER A 456 15.79 12.66 2.85
CA SER A 456 16.43 11.43 3.30
C SER A 456 17.64 11.73 4.21
N ASP A 457 18.50 12.67 3.83
CA ASP A 457 19.67 13.06 4.64
C ASP A 457 19.21 13.61 6.01
N PHE A 458 18.16 14.43 6.05
CA PHE A 458 17.60 14.88 7.32
C PHE A 458 17.13 13.70 8.19
N ALA A 459 16.40 12.75 7.59
CA ALA A 459 15.90 11.57 8.28
C ALA A 459 17.04 10.67 8.79
N ILE A 460 18.10 10.46 7.98
CA ILE A 460 19.32 9.74 8.39
C ILE A 460 19.97 10.45 9.58
N GLY A 461 20.05 11.78 9.57
CA GLY A 461 20.54 12.57 10.69
C GLY A 461 19.71 12.35 11.96
N GLN A 462 18.38 12.29 11.87
CA GLN A 462 17.51 11.97 13.00
C GLN A 462 17.74 10.54 13.50
N PHE A 463 17.90 9.57 12.60
CA PHE A 463 18.18 8.18 12.97
C PHE A 463 19.56 8.03 13.65
N ALA A 464 20.58 8.69 13.12
CA ALA A 464 21.90 8.73 13.75
C ALA A 464 21.85 9.27 15.18
N LEU A 465 21.12 10.38 15.39
CA LEU A 465 20.99 11.00 16.69
C LEU A 465 20.20 10.14 17.68
N ARG A 466 19.04 9.60 17.25
CA ARG A 466 18.05 9.00 18.15
C ARG A 466 18.20 7.50 18.33
N ALA A 467 18.59 6.78 17.27
CA ALA A 467 18.71 5.33 17.27
C ALA A 467 20.15 4.86 17.61
N ILE A 468 21.15 5.63 17.14
CA ILE A 468 22.56 5.28 17.30
C ILE A 468 23.24 6.07 18.42
N GLY A 469 22.82 7.34 18.65
CA GLY A 469 23.51 8.27 19.56
C GLY A 469 24.77 8.91 18.96
N ASP A 470 24.87 8.95 17.62
CA ASP A 470 26.00 9.52 16.90
C ASP A 470 25.70 10.97 16.47
N GLU A 471 26.06 11.92 17.35
CA GLU A 471 25.85 13.35 17.12
C GLU A 471 26.69 13.90 15.96
N PHE A 472 27.89 13.34 15.71
CA PHE A 472 28.76 13.79 14.61
C PHE A 472 28.14 13.44 13.25
N SER A 473 27.70 12.20 13.07
CA SER A 473 26.97 11.80 11.86
C SER A 473 25.66 12.58 11.70
N ALA A 474 24.92 12.78 12.79
CA ALA A 474 23.67 13.59 12.75
C ALA A 474 23.95 15.01 12.24
N TRP A 475 24.94 15.69 12.79
CA TRP A 475 25.33 17.03 12.33
C TRP A 475 25.72 17.05 10.85
N ARG A 476 26.48 16.06 10.38
CA ARG A 476 26.90 15.94 8.98
C ARG A 476 25.72 15.82 8.03
N TYR A 477 24.77 14.94 8.35
CA TYR A 477 23.57 14.73 7.54
C TYR A 477 22.62 15.94 7.58
N PHE A 478 22.45 16.59 8.71
CA PHE A 478 21.73 17.87 8.76
C PHE A 478 22.39 18.97 7.93
N HIS A 479 23.72 18.93 7.77
CA HIS A 479 24.42 19.84 6.87
C HIS A 479 24.09 19.52 5.40
N PHE A 480 24.11 18.24 4.99
CA PHE A 480 23.72 17.85 3.64
C PHE A 480 22.27 18.20 3.35
N ALA A 481 21.38 17.99 4.28
CA ALA A 481 19.95 18.34 4.15
C ALA A 481 19.75 19.83 3.82
N ARG A 482 20.63 20.75 4.23
CA ARG A 482 20.53 22.18 3.92
C ARG A 482 20.84 22.52 2.48
N SER A 483 21.39 21.60 1.68
CA SER A 483 21.76 21.83 0.28
C SER A 483 20.54 22.09 -0.63
N TRP A 484 19.30 21.84 -0.18
CA TRP A 484 18.11 22.28 -0.88
C TRP A 484 18.13 23.77 -1.23
N LYS A 485 18.83 24.62 -0.42
CA LYS A 485 19.00 26.06 -0.64
C LYS A 485 19.73 26.39 -1.94
N ASN A 486 20.59 25.47 -2.41
CA ASN A 486 21.33 25.63 -3.67
C ASN A 486 20.43 25.48 -4.92
N LEU A 487 19.19 24.99 -4.75
CA LEU A 487 18.18 24.92 -5.81
C LEU A 487 17.36 26.21 -5.92
N PHE A 488 17.45 27.13 -4.96
CA PHE A 488 16.67 28.35 -5.03
C PHE A 488 17.24 29.31 -6.07
N ASN A 489 16.43 29.61 -7.09
CA ASN A 489 16.76 30.61 -8.09
C ASN A 489 16.13 31.96 -7.72
N PRO A 490 16.93 32.97 -7.32
CA PRO A 490 16.40 34.27 -6.90
C PRO A 490 15.69 35.04 -8.02
N GLU A 491 16.00 34.76 -9.29
CA GLU A 491 15.37 35.43 -10.45
C GLU A 491 13.93 34.96 -10.65
N THR A 492 13.68 33.65 -10.46
CA THR A 492 12.34 33.07 -10.59
C THR A 492 11.59 33.01 -9.27
N GLY A 493 12.31 32.97 -8.15
CA GLY A 493 11.77 32.79 -6.81
C GLY A 493 11.30 31.36 -6.52
N TRP A 494 11.78 30.35 -7.27
CA TRP A 494 11.40 28.94 -7.15
C TRP A 494 12.62 28.05 -6.95
N LEU A 495 12.39 26.82 -6.50
CA LEU A 495 13.39 25.75 -6.51
C LEU A 495 13.49 25.20 -7.94
N GLN A 496 14.68 25.11 -8.47
CA GLN A 496 14.94 24.85 -9.88
C GLN A 496 16.18 23.99 -10.06
N SER A 497 16.15 23.07 -11.01
CA SER A 497 17.27 22.18 -11.34
C SER A 497 18.49 22.95 -11.87
N ARG A 498 19.68 22.38 -11.62
CA ARG A 498 20.94 22.94 -12.11
C ARG A 498 21.75 21.93 -12.92
N ASN A 499 22.30 22.38 -14.03
CA ASN A 499 23.27 21.63 -14.81
C ASN A 499 24.58 21.44 -14.03
N SER A 500 25.40 20.49 -14.45
CA SER A 500 26.69 20.23 -13.81
C SER A 500 27.67 21.40 -13.85
N ASP A 501 27.51 22.36 -14.77
CA ASP A 501 28.29 23.60 -14.84
C ASP A 501 27.76 24.72 -13.93
N GLY A 502 26.62 24.48 -13.24
CA GLY A 502 25.97 25.42 -12.34
C GLY A 502 24.92 26.33 -12.99
N SER A 503 24.71 26.24 -14.28
CA SER A 503 23.63 26.94 -14.94
C SER A 503 22.25 26.39 -14.59
N TRP A 504 21.21 27.22 -14.63
CA TRP A 504 19.83 26.82 -14.37
C TRP A 504 19.24 26.08 -15.56
N LYS A 505 18.53 24.98 -15.30
CA LYS A 505 17.69 24.33 -16.28
C LYS A 505 16.35 25.06 -16.41
N PRO A 506 15.53 24.80 -17.45
CA PRO A 506 14.15 25.30 -17.52
C PRO A 506 13.34 24.97 -16.26
N LEU A 507 12.51 25.91 -15.80
CA LEU A 507 11.75 25.80 -14.56
C LEU A 507 10.79 24.59 -14.52
N SER A 508 10.36 24.10 -15.67
CA SER A 508 9.43 22.97 -15.80
C SER A 508 10.11 21.59 -15.80
N GLU A 509 11.44 21.53 -15.79
CA GLU A 509 12.17 20.27 -15.92
C GLU A 509 12.47 19.60 -14.57
N ASP A 510 12.59 18.28 -14.61
CA ASP A 510 13.01 17.40 -13.51
C ASP A 510 12.06 17.40 -12.28
N PHE A 511 10.77 17.40 -12.52
CA PHE A 511 9.76 17.21 -11.47
C PHE A 511 8.96 15.93 -11.74
N ARG A 512 9.17 14.91 -10.88
CA ARG A 512 8.51 13.61 -11.00
C ARG A 512 7.03 13.73 -10.68
N GLU A 513 6.16 13.41 -11.65
CA GLU A 513 4.70 13.40 -11.50
C GLU A 513 4.15 14.67 -10.83
N SER A 514 4.75 15.82 -11.12
CA SER A 514 4.41 17.05 -10.42
C SER A 514 4.99 18.26 -11.13
N THR A 515 4.88 19.42 -10.50
CA THR A 515 5.41 20.68 -10.99
C THR A 515 6.35 21.33 -9.97
N TYR A 516 7.06 22.37 -10.41
CA TYR A 516 7.88 23.19 -9.53
C TYR A 516 7.06 23.82 -8.37
N LYS A 517 5.75 24.04 -8.53
CA LYS A 517 4.89 24.61 -7.48
C LYS A 517 4.56 23.61 -6.37
N ASN A 518 4.40 22.34 -6.71
CA ASN A 518 4.16 21.26 -5.73
C ASN A 518 5.47 20.94 -4.99
N TYR A 519 6.55 20.66 -5.74
CA TYR A 519 7.85 20.33 -5.14
C TYR A 519 8.51 21.49 -4.38
N PHE A 520 8.08 22.74 -4.61
CA PHE A 520 8.57 23.88 -3.86
C PHE A 520 8.47 23.70 -2.34
N TRP A 521 7.43 23.00 -1.88
CA TRP A 521 7.16 22.79 -0.47
C TRP A 521 7.83 21.52 0.09
N MET A 522 8.55 20.73 -0.73
CA MET A 522 9.19 19.48 -0.34
C MET A 522 10.44 19.66 0.52
N VAL A 523 10.31 20.52 1.54
CA VAL A 523 11.30 20.82 2.57
C VAL A 523 10.63 20.80 3.95
N PRO A 524 9.91 19.72 4.33
CA PRO A 524 9.07 19.69 5.53
C PRO A 524 9.89 19.84 6.84
N TYR A 525 11.18 19.59 6.80
CA TYR A 525 12.10 19.71 7.92
C TYR A 525 12.71 21.11 8.09
N ASP A 526 12.59 22.03 7.10
CA ASP A 526 13.11 23.40 7.14
C ASP A 526 12.11 24.41 6.52
N ILE A 527 10.82 24.25 6.83
CA ILE A 527 9.75 25.15 6.34
C ILE A 527 10.04 26.60 6.74
N ALA A 528 10.57 26.82 7.94
CA ALA A 528 10.92 28.17 8.42
C ALA A 528 11.99 28.81 7.51
N GLY A 529 13.04 28.05 7.14
CA GLY A 529 14.07 28.52 6.20
C GLY A 529 13.54 28.78 4.81
N LEU A 530 12.60 27.95 4.31
CA LEU A 530 11.94 28.16 3.03
C LEU A 530 11.08 29.43 3.05
N VAL A 531 10.31 29.65 4.10
CA VAL A 531 9.47 30.84 4.30
C VAL A 531 10.32 32.12 4.36
N GLU A 532 11.45 32.08 5.08
CA GLU A 532 12.39 33.20 5.14
C GLU A 532 12.96 33.54 3.75
N MET A 533 13.38 32.50 3.00
CA MET A 533 14.00 32.64 1.68
C MET A 533 13.11 33.35 0.65
N ILE A 534 11.79 33.17 0.74
CA ILE A 534 10.82 33.81 -0.17
C ILE A 534 10.30 35.14 0.34
N GLY A 535 10.91 35.72 1.35
CA GLY A 535 10.55 37.04 1.89
C GLY A 535 9.51 37.03 3.00
N GLY A 536 9.34 35.89 3.67
CA GLY A 536 8.60 35.76 4.91
C GLY A 536 7.18 35.24 4.78
N LYS A 537 6.50 35.19 5.93
CA LYS A 537 5.19 34.52 6.12
C LYS A 537 4.09 35.00 5.17
N LYS A 538 4.03 36.32 4.90
CA LYS A 538 2.99 36.89 4.03
C LYS A 538 3.12 36.39 2.58
N ASN A 539 4.33 36.29 2.06
CA ASN A 539 4.57 35.77 0.71
C ASN A 539 4.30 34.28 0.62
N ALA A 540 4.65 33.53 1.67
CA ALA A 540 4.33 32.09 1.75
C ALA A 540 2.81 31.86 1.84
N GLU A 541 2.10 32.63 2.67
CA GLU A 541 0.64 32.59 2.75
C GLU A 541 -0.02 32.85 1.41
N GLN A 542 0.39 33.91 0.70
CA GLN A 542 -0.14 34.23 -0.63
C GLN A 542 0.08 33.08 -1.63
N ARG A 543 1.29 32.49 -1.67
CA ARG A 543 1.57 31.34 -2.56
C ARG A 543 0.71 30.13 -2.24
N LEU A 544 0.48 29.84 -0.95
CA LEU A 544 -0.41 28.76 -0.54
C LEU A 544 -1.87 29.07 -0.92
N ASP A 545 -2.34 30.31 -0.74
CA ASP A 545 -3.70 30.72 -1.11
C ASP A 545 -3.94 30.55 -2.62
N GLU A 546 -2.96 30.91 -3.45
CA GLU A 546 -3.01 30.68 -4.90
C GLU A 546 -3.01 29.17 -5.23
N PHE A 547 -2.17 28.39 -4.56
CA PHE A 547 -2.00 26.97 -4.80
C PHE A 547 -3.27 26.17 -4.45
N PHE A 548 -3.98 26.52 -3.38
CA PHE A 548 -5.21 25.86 -2.94
C PHE A 548 -6.51 26.39 -3.56
N GLN A 549 -6.43 27.20 -4.62
CA GLN A 549 -7.62 27.58 -5.40
C GLN A 549 -8.27 26.38 -6.06
N ARG A 550 -7.48 25.38 -6.47
CA ARG A 550 -7.93 24.08 -6.96
C ARG A 550 -7.36 22.97 -6.10
N LEU A 551 -8.16 21.90 -5.89
CA LEU A 551 -7.79 20.74 -5.09
C LEU A 551 -7.69 19.45 -5.91
N ASP A 552 -8.06 19.51 -7.18
CA ASP A 552 -8.22 18.39 -8.12
C ASP A 552 -7.19 18.46 -9.28
N ALA A 553 -6.02 19.01 -9.02
CA ALA A 553 -4.96 19.09 -10.02
C ALA A 553 -4.46 17.71 -10.44
N ASN A 554 -4.11 17.58 -11.73
CA ASN A 554 -3.36 16.43 -12.23
C ASN A 554 -1.85 16.65 -12.03
N TYR A 555 -1.05 15.64 -12.34
CA TYR A 555 0.42 15.63 -12.17
C TYR A 555 1.15 16.85 -12.76
N ASN A 556 0.67 17.38 -13.88
CA ASN A 556 1.31 18.50 -14.57
C ASN A 556 0.63 19.84 -14.33
N ASP A 557 -0.35 19.90 -13.44
CA ASP A 557 -1.07 21.12 -13.12
C ASP A 557 -0.41 21.85 -11.95
N ALA A 558 -0.37 23.17 -12.02
CA ALA A 558 0.33 24.00 -11.05
C ALA A 558 -0.54 24.39 -9.83
N TRP A 559 -1.39 23.48 -9.35
CA TRP A 559 -2.24 23.58 -8.16
C TRP A 559 -2.11 22.34 -7.29
N PHE A 560 -2.85 22.34 -6.19
CA PHE A 560 -2.83 21.22 -5.25
C PHE A 560 -3.43 19.95 -5.88
N ALA A 561 -2.61 18.90 -5.92
CA ALA A 561 -3.00 17.57 -6.37
C ALA A 561 -3.28 16.69 -5.15
N SER A 562 -4.56 16.61 -4.73
CA SER A 562 -4.96 15.80 -3.57
C SER A 562 -4.74 14.29 -3.77
N GLY A 563 -4.63 13.86 -5.01
CA GLY A 563 -4.41 12.47 -5.40
C GLY A 563 -2.94 12.12 -5.67
N ASN A 564 -1.97 12.98 -5.27
CA ASN A 564 -0.54 12.69 -5.52
C ASN A 564 0.35 13.07 -4.34
N GLU A 565 1.27 12.20 -3.98
CA GLU A 565 2.07 12.15 -2.77
C GLU A 565 2.93 13.40 -2.51
N PRO A 566 3.60 14.04 -3.50
CA PRO A 566 4.38 15.25 -3.26
C PRO A 566 3.59 16.40 -2.62
N SER A 567 2.25 16.37 -2.72
CA SER A 567 1.36 17.41 -2.20
C SER A 567 0.85 17.13 -0.78
N PHE A 568 0.98 15.92 -0.25
CA PHE A 568 0.27 15.47 0.96
C PHE A 568 0.50 16.31 2.21
N HIS A 569 1.70 16.81 2.44
CA HIS A 569 2.06 17.60 3.63
C HIS A 569 1.71 19.09 3.52
N ILE A 570 1.48 19.60 2.30
CA ILE A 570 1.35 21.04 2.04
C ILE A 570 0.19 21.72 2.79
N PRO A 571 -0.99 21.08 3.01
CA PRO A 571 -2.10 21.68 3.75
C PRO A 571 -1.73 22.16 5.16
N TRP A 572 -0.74 21.52 5.81
CA TRP A 572 -0.32 21.88 7.17
C TRP A 572 0.73 22.99 7.23
N ILE A 573 1.33 23.40 6.11
CA ILE A 573 2.35 24.47 6.06
C ILE A 573 1.79 25.80 6.57
N TYR A 574 0.50 26.06 6.44
CA TYR A 574 -0.13 27.25 7.03
C TYR A 574 0.11 27.39 8.53
N ASN A 575 0.32 26.29 9.26
CA ASN A 575 0.66 26.34 10.69
C ASN A 575 2.00 27.04 10.94
N TRP A 576 2.97 26.91 10.03
CA TRP A 576 4.30 27.58 10.12
C TRP A 576 4.25 29.05 9.74
N VAL A 577 3.29 29.45 8.91
CA VAL A 577 3.13 30.87 8.55
C VAL A 577 2.23 31.64 9.52
N GLY A 578 1.69 30.96 10.53
CA GLY A 578 0.87 31.59 11.58
C GLY A 578 -0.61 31.71 11.20
N CYS A 579 -1.07 30.94 10.23
CA CYS A 579 -2.46 30.89 9.76
C CYS A 579 -3.10 29.51 9.97
N PRO A 580 -3.09 28.91 11.19
CA PRO A 580 -3.58 27.55 11.42
C PRO A 580 -5.05 27.36 11.04
N TYR A 581 -5.86 28.40 11.08
CA TYR A 581 -7.25 28.37 10.63
C TYR A 581 -7.37 28.04 9.11
N LYS A 582 -6.37 28.40 8.29
CA LYS A 582 -6.34 28.05 6.87
C LYS A 582 -5.99 26.56 6.67
N THR A 583 -5.08 25.98 7.46
CA THR A 583 -4.89 24.52 7.52
C THR A 583 -6.24 23.83 7.78
N GLN A 584 -6.95 24.26 8.80
CA GLN A 584 -8.24 23.67 9.19
C GLN A 584 -9.27 23.76 8.06
N ALA A 585 -9.36 24.90 7.40
CA ALA A 585 -10.27 25.12 6.28
C ALA A 585 -9.90 24.26 5.07
N VAL A 586 -8.61 24.22 4.69
CA VAL A 586 -8.16 23.47 3.51
C VAL A 586 -8.29 21.96 3.72
N VAL A 587 -7.87 21.44 4.87
CA VAL A 587 -8.03 20.01 5.18
C VAL A 587 -9.51 19.60 5.17
N ASN A 588 -10.38 20.43 5.77
CA ASN A 588 -11.83 20.18 5.74
C ASN A 588 -12.38 20.18 4.30
N ARG A 589 -11.94 21.11 3.43
CA ARG A 589 -12.32 21.13 2.01
C ARG A 589 -11.86 19.84 1.30
N ILE A 590 -10.62 19.41 1.50
CA ILE A 590 -10.09 18.20 0.87
C ILE A 590 -10.93 16.98 1.30
N LEU A 591 -11.23 16.83 2.59
CA LEU A 591 -12.04 15.73 3.12
C LEU A 591 -13.46 15.69 2.52
N ASN A 592 -14.05 16.85 2.20
CA ASN A 592 -15.43 16.95 1.71
C ASN A 592 -15.54 16.99 0.17
N GLU A 593 -14.56 17.58 -0.50
CA GLU A 593 -14.59 17.77 -1.95
C GLU A 593 -13.92 16.62 -2.72
N GLN A 594 -12.92 15.94 -2.09
CA GLN A 594 -12.08 14.96 -2.77
C GLN A 594 -12.31 13.51 -2.32
N TYR A 595 -12.93 13.28 -1.16
CA TYR A 595 -13.24 11.96 -0.63
C TYR A 595 -14.75 11.76 -0.49
N SER A 596 -15.23 10.54 -0.75
CA SER A 596 -16.63 10.16 -0.54
C SER A 596 -16.79 8.65 -0.33
N GLY A 597 -17.97 8.22 0.18
CA GLY A 597 -18.34 6.82 0.33
C GLY A 597 -18.72 6.10 -0.98
N LYS A 598 -18.42 6.68 -2.16
CA LYS A 598 -18.78 6.14 -3.47
C LYS A 598 -17.64 5.29 -4.07
N ILE A 599 -18.00 4.53 -5.12
CA ILE A 599 -17.02 3.73 -5.88
C ILE A 599 -15.94 4.57 -6.59
N ASP A 600 -16.17 5.87 -6.78
CA ASP A 600 -15.21 6.86 -7.30
C ASP A 600 -14.72 7.83 -6.22
N GLY A 601 -14.78 7.42 -4.95
CA GLY A 601 -14.61 8.28 -3.79
C GLY A 601 -13.17 8.55 -3.34
N LEU A 602 -12.16 8.33 -4.18
CA LEU A 602 -10.76 8.69 -3.92
C LEU A 602 -10.24 9.65 -4.99
N PRO A 603 -9.39 10.64 -4.60
CA PRO A 603 -8.84 11.61 -5.55
C PRO A 603 -7.71 11.07 -6.45
N GLY A 604 -7.11 9.94 -6.09
CA GLY A 604 -5.99 9.31 -6.80
C GLY A 604 -5.82 7.85 -6.44
N ASN A 605 -4.66 7.26 -6.76
CA ASN A 605 -4.29 5.92 -6.35
C ASN A 605 -4.12 5.85 -4.83
N ASP A 606 -4.47 4.71 -4.23
CA ASP A 606 -4.27 4.52 -2.78
C ASP A 606 -2.78 4.34 -2.41
N ASP A 607 -1.98 3.92 -3.40
CA ASP A 607 -0.53 3.66 -3.29
C ASP A 607 -0.17 2.90 -2.00
N LEU A 608 -0.70 1.68 -1.96
CA LEU A 608 -0.46 0.70 -0.89
C LEU A 608 -0.85 1.22 0.52
N GLY A 609 -1.91 2.01 0.60
CA GLY A 609 -2.45 2.54 1.86
C GLY A 609 -1.97 3.94 2.24
N THR A 610 -1.16 4.59 1.41
CA THR A 610 -0.62 5.94 1.68
C THR A 610 -1.73 6.98 1.73
N MET A 611 -2.60 6.99 0.72
CA MET A 611 -3.74 7.91 0.66
C MET A 611 -4.77 7.62 1.75
N GLY A 612 -5.00 6.33 2.05
CA GLY A 612 -5.83 5.92 3.18
C GLY A 612 -5.30 6.45 4.50
N ALA A 613 -3.99 6.34 4.75
CA ALA A 613 -3.36 6.86 5.98
C ALA A 613 -3.43 8.40 6.06
N TRP A 614 -3.29 9.11 4.94
CA TRP A 614 -3.51 10.56 4.88
C TRP A 614 -4.93 10.92 5.36
N TYR A 615 -5.95 10.22 4.85
CA TYR A 615 -7.33 10.41 5.25
C TYR A 615 -7.53 10.18 6.75
N ILE A 616 -6.96 9.10 7.30
CA ILE A 616 -7.04 8.79 8.73
C ILE A 616 -6.44 9.93 9.56
N PHE A 617 -5.22 10.38 9.26
CA PHE A 617 -4.58 11.48 9.99
C PHE A 617 -5.36 12.78 9.89
N ALA A 618 -5.84 13.14 8.70
CA ALA A 618 -6.67 14.33 8.50
C ALA A 618 -7.97 14.26 9.33
N CYS A 619 -8.65 13.11 9.38
CA CYS A 619 -9.87 12.90 10.15
C CYS A 619 -9.67 12.98 11.68
N ILE A 620 -8.55 12.45 12.18
CA ILE A 620 -8.25 12.49 13.64
C ILE A 620 -7.62 13.80 14.09
N GLY A 621 -7.28 14.69 13.14
CA GLY A 621 -6.75 16.03 13.44
C GLY A 621 -5.26 16.08 13.75
N LEU A 622 -4.50 15.07 13.34
CA LEU A 622 -3.04 14.94 13.52
C LEU A 622 -2.37 14.69 12.17
N TYR A 623 -1.15 15.20 11.96
CA TYR A 623 -0.38 14.88 10.76
C TYR A 623 1.12 14.79 11.05
N PRO A 624 1.83 13.72 10.65
CA PRO A 624 3.26 13.51 10.90
C PRO A 624 4.12 14.23 9.86
N GLU A 625 4.30 15.54 10.01
CA GLU A 625 4.89 16.44 9.03
C GLU A 625 6.39 16.23 8.77
N ILE A 626 7.19 16.03 9.84
CA ILE A 626 8.66 16.12 9.74
C ILE A 626 9.30 14.72 9.72
N PRO A 627 10.07 14.38 8.69
CA PRO A 627 10.76 13.09 8.58
C PRO A 627 11.62 12.75 9.81
N GLY A 628 11.51 11.51 10.32
CA GLY A 628 12.30 11.01 11.43
C GLY A 628 12.00 11.63 12.80
N ILE A 629 10.93 12.41 12.93
CA ILE A 629 10.49 13.02 14.18
C ILE A 629 9.13 12.47 14.59
N GLY A 630 9.05 11.86 15.79
CA GLY A 630 7.80 11.37 16.39
C GLY A 630 6.98 12.52 16.96
N GLY A 631 6.22 13.21 16.12
CA GLY A 631 5.39 14.33 16.49
C GLY A 631 4.38 14.67 15.39
N PHE A 632 3.40 15.51 15.74
CA PHE A 632 2.31 15.87 14.86
C PHE A 632 2.13 17.39 14.76
N THR A 633 1.76 17.84 13.57
CA THR A 633 1.05 19.10 13.37
C THR A 633 -0.46 18.87 13.47
N ILE A 634 -1.25 19.90 13.74
CA ILE A 634 -2.65 19.77 14.17
C ILE A 634 -3.59 20.45 13.16
N ASN A 635 -4.71 19.78 12.89
CA ASN A 635 -5.91 20.35 12.27
C ASN A 635 -7.15 19.97 13.11
N THR A 636 -8.33 20.41 12.71
CA THR A 636 -9.58 20.07 13.41
C THR A 636 -9.96 18.61 13.16
N PRO A 637 -10.12 17.78 14.20
CA PRO A 637 -10.68 16.44 14.03
C PRO A 637 -12.15 16.52 13.62
N ILE A 638 -12.59 15.57 12.78
CA ILE A 638 -14.01 15.55 12.33
C ILE A 638 -14.92 14.73 13.24
N PHE A 639 -14.37 13.82 14.02
CA PHE A 639 -15.12 12.98 14.97
C PHE A 639 -15.22 13.63 16.35
N SER A 640 -16.36 13.45 17.02
CA SER A 640 -16.60 13.99 18.37
C SER A 640 -15.66 13.39 19.42
N SER A 641 -15.27 12.13 19.20
CA SER A 641 -14.33 11.38 20.05
C SER A 641 -13.50 10.44 19.16
N VAL A 642 -12.19 10.39 19.45
CA VAL A 642 -11.26 9.43 18.86
C VAL A 642 -10.44 8.82 19.98
N LYS A 643 -10.28 7.49 19.98
CA LYS A 643 -9.39 6.76 20.87
C LYS A 643 -8.43 5.94 20.05
N ILE A 644 -7.14 6.14 20.24
CA ILE A 644 -6.07 5.42 19.55
C ILE A 644 -5.39 4.53 20.57
N HIS A 645 -5.43 3.21 20.37
CA HIS A 645 -4.77 2.23 21.22
C HIS A 645 -3.33 2.04 20.76
N LEU A 646 -2.41 2.35 21.65
CA LEU A 646 -0.98 2.15 21.45
C LEU A 646 -0.51 0.96 22.28
N LYS A 647 0.66 0.39 21.96
CA LYS A 647 1.26 -0.73 22.71
C LYS A 647 1.36 -0.45 24.23
N ASN A 648 1.64 0.81 24.61
CA ASN A 648 1.88 1.19 26.00
C ASN A 648 0.96 2.33 26.49
N GLY A 649 -0.25 2.44 25.96
CA GLY A 649 -1.20 3.47 26.38
C GLY A 649 -2.23 3.81 25.32
N SER A 650 -2.88 4.96 25.45
CA SER A 650 -3.87 5.43 24.48
C SER A 650 -3.82 6.95 24.32
N ILE A 651 -4.16 7.41 23.13
CA ILE A 651 -4.40 8.83 22.85
C ILE A 651 -5.90 9.03 22.76
N PHE A 652 -6.42 10.04 23.49
CA PHE A 652 -7.81 10.45 23.40
C PHE A 652 -7.92 11.85 22.81
N ILE A 653 -8.73 12.00 21.77
CA ILE A 653 -9.04 13.27 21.14
C ILE A 653 -10.55 13.50 21.28
N LYS A 654 -10.94 14.66 21.79
CA LYS A 654 -12.36 15.01 22.03
C LYS A 654 -12.66 16.39 21.51
N GLY A 655 -13.92 16.61 21.09
CA GLY A 655 -14.45 17.90 20.68
C GLY A 655 -14.30 18.22 19.21
N GLY A 656 -14.00 17.20 18.37
CA GLY A 656 -14.05 17.32 16.91
C GLY A 656 -15.48 17.48 16.39
N SER A 657 -15.62 17.99 15.17
CA SER A 657 -16.91 18.20 14.53
C SER A 657 -16.75 18.44 13.03
N GLU A 658 -17.60 17.84 12.21
CA GLU A 658 -17.69 18.17 10.78
C GLU A 658 -18.25 19.59 10.52
N LYS A 659 -19.03 20.13 11.45
CA LYS A 659 -19.69 21.44 11.31
C LYS A 659 -18.85 22.60 11.81
N ASN A 660 -18.12 22.38 12.92
CA ASN A 660 -17.28 23.40 13.55
C ASN A 660 -15.82 23.19 13.15
N ILE A 661 -15.46 23.68 11.99
CA ILE A 661 -14.17 23.41 11.37
C ILE A 661 -12.97 24.14 12.01
N TYR A 662 -13.23 25.08 12.94
CA TYR A 662 -12.17 25.87 13.57
C TYR A 662 -11.98 25.52 15.04
N ILE A 663 -10.74 25.26 15.43
CA ILE A 663 -10.33 25.07 16.81
C ILE A 663 -10.34 26.43 17.55
N LYS A 664 -11.19 26.56 18.58
CA LYS A 664 -11.25 27.74 19.42
C LYS A 664 -10.21 27.69 20.55
N SER A 665 -9.96 26.52 21.10
CA SER A 665 -8.97 26.29 22.14
C SER A 665 -8.53 24.84 22.14
N LEU A 666 -7.28 24.57 22.51
CA LEU A 666 -6.71 23.23 22.61
C LEU A 666 -6.19 23.01 24.03
N LYS A 667 -6.48 21.87 24.61
CA LYS A 667 -5.86 21.37 25.83
C LYS A 667 -5.14 20.07 25.59
N VAL A 668 -3.93 19.94 26.08
CA VAL A 668 -3.15 18.71 26.06
C VAL A 668 -2.94 18.27 27.51
N ASN A 669 -3.40 17.05 27.83
CA ASN A 669 -3.38 16.52 29.20
C ASN A 669 -4.00 17.49 30.24
N GLY A 670 -5.10 18.18 29.83
CA GLY A 670 -5.80 19.14 30.68
C GLY A 670 -5.19 20.56 30.76
N VAL A 671 -3.99 20.74 30.22
CA VAL A 671 -3.29 22.06 30.20
C VAL A 671 -3.62 22.79 28.90
N LEU A 672 -3.99 24.08 29.03
CA LEU A 672 -4.24 24.92 27.86
C LEU A 672 -2.97 25.07 27.03
N TYR A 673 -3.09 24.82 25.75
CA TYR A 673 -2.03 24.98 24.79
C TYR A 673 -2.28 26.25 23.95
N ASN A 674 -1.33 27.20 24.02
CA ASN A 674 -1.43 28.51 23.34
C ASN A 674 -0.70 28.52 22.00
#